data_616cf22d2daac07e15501621c10e1a03
#
_entry.id   616cf22d2daac07e15501621c10e1a03
#
_cell.length_a   1.000
_cell.length_b   1.000
_cell.length_c   1.000
_cell.angle_alpha   90.00
_cell.angle_beta   90.00
_cell.angle_gamma   90.00
#
_symmetry.space_group_name_H-M   'P 1'
#
loop_
_entity.id
_entity.type
_entity.pdbx_description
1 polymer ?
#
loop_
_entity_poly.entity_id
_entity_poly.type
_entity_poly.pdbx_seq_one_letter_code
_entity_poly.pdbx_strand_id
1 'polypeptide(L)'
;MKFKLASHYKPTGDQPNAIAQLVEGVNNNEHYQTLLGVTGSGKTFTIANVIEQTQKPTLILSHNKTLAAQLYGEFKQFFPDNAVNYFVSYYDYYQPEAYMPSSNTYIEKDLSINEEIEKLRLRTTSALMSGRRDVIVVSSISCIYGMGNPEDFSRSVFRFAVGTRVSRNAFLHSLVEILYARTINEFKRGTFRVKGDTVDVYPAYLDNAYRISFFGDDIEELSVIDPVSGKTLEKLEDMAIYPANLFVTPKDRFNASIWGIQEELEVRKNQLINDRQLLEAKRLEERVNFDIEMMKELGYCSGIENYSRFFDGRSPGMRPFCLLDYFPDDYLMVIDESHVTVPQIRAMYGGDRSRKMSLVEYGFRLPSALDNRPLNFDEFERLAPQTIYVSATPADYELQKSEGVVIEQVIRPTGLLDPEIEVRPAINQVDDLLDEVDKTIKMGDRVLVTTLTKRMAEELTKYMDRLNIKVRYIHSEVKTLERVEILRGLRLGEFDVLIGINLLREGLDLPEVSLVAILDADKEGFLRSERSLIQTIGRAARNDRGRVIMYADGITESMEKTIDETRRRRERQIAYNLEHGITPKTVGKSKEAIIEQTSMLNFADKNESAKAYVEVDEVSLAADPVVQYMSKPEMQKAIDKTKKEMAKAAKEMDFLLAARLRDEMFAMEKIFEERFSK
;
A
#
# COMPACT_ATOMS: atom_id res chain seq x y z
N MET A 1 15.21 4.70 -24.41
CA MET A 1 14.60 6.05 -24.46
C MET A 1 15.20 6.90 -23.35
N LYS A 2 15.12 8.24 -23.45
CA LYS A 2 15.50 9.17 -22.39
C LYS A 2 14.26 9.67 -21.67
N PHE A 3 14.40 10.02 -20.38
CA PHE A 3 13.34 10.72 -19.69
C PHE A 3 13.13 12.10 -20.32
N LYS A 4 11.86 12.45 -20.51
CA LYS A 4 11.45 13.74 -21.04
C LYS A 4 10.29 14.27 -20.18
N LEU A 5 10.56 15.34 -19.44
CA LEU A 5 9.56 15.98 -18.59
C LEU A 5 8.55 16.75 -19.44
N ALA A 6 7.28 16.36 -19.34
CA ALA A 6 6.15 17.07 -19.93
C ALA A 6 5.45 17.91 -18.86
N SER A 7 5.82 19.18 -18.74
CA SER A 7 5.22 20.09 -17.77
C SER A 7 5.08 21.49 -18.32
N HIS A 8 3.95 22.14 -18.00
CA HIS A 8 3.75 23.58 -18.24
C HIS A 8 4.35 24.43 -17.11
N TYR A 9 4.73 23.80 -15.99
CA TYR A 9 5.33 24.49 -14.86
C TYR A 9 6.84 24.66 -15.07
N LYS A 10 7.37 25.79 -14.57
CA LYS A 10 8.81 26.02 -14.46
C LYS A 10 9.21 26.03 -12.99
N PRO A 11 10.42 25.56 -12.65
CA PRO A 11 10.92 25.64 -11.28
C PRO A 11 10.92 27.09 -10.76
N THR A 12 10.37 27.30 -9.56
CA THR A 12 10.26 28.60 -8.90
C THR A 12 10.62 28.51 -7.43
N GLY A 13 10.83 29.64 -6.77
CA GLY A 13 11.19 29.69 -5.36
C GLY A 13 12.53 29.01 -5.07
N ASP A 14 12.53 28.09 -4.14
CA ASP A 14 13.71 27.29 -3.77
C ASP A 14 13.98 26.13 -4.76
N GLN A 15 13.02 25.79 -5.64
CA GLN A 15 13.12 24.62 -6.51
C GLN A 15 14.36 24.62 -7.43
N PRO A 16 14.72 25.73 -8.12
CA PRO A 16 15.91 25.73 -8.98
C PRO A 16 17.19 25.37 -8.24
N ASN A 17 17.38 25.91 -7.04
CA ASN A 17 18.53 25.62 -6.20
C ASN A 17 18.50 24.20 -5.65
N ALA A 18 17.35 23.72 -5.18
CA ALA A 18 17.18 22.37 -4.69
C ALA A 18 17.46 21.33 -5.80
N ILE A 19 16.94 21.55 -7.02
CA ILE A 19 17.21 20.69 -8.17
C ILE A 19 18.71 20.66 -8.49
N ALA A 20 19.35 21.83 -8.56
CA ALA A 20 20.78 21.89 -8.88
C ALA A 20 21.64 21.13 -7.86
N GLN A 21 21.40 21.31 -6.56
CA GLN A 21 22.13 20.64 -5.50
C GLN A 21 21.89 19.11 -5.52
N LEU A 22 20.64 18.67 -5.68
CA LEU A 22 20.32 17.24 -5.76
C LEU A 22 20.96 16.58 -6.98
N VAL A 23 20.93 17.23 -8.14
CA VAL A 23 21.56 16.74 -9.37
C VAL A 23 23.08 16.68 -9.24
N GLU A 24 23.70 17.70 -8.63
CA GLU A 24 25.13 17.73 -8.35
C GLU A 24 25.54 16.56 -7.44
N GLY A 25 24.82 16.35 -6.33
CA GLY A 25 25.10 15.22 -5.43
C GLY A 25 24.93 13.86 -6.11
N VAL A 26 23.88 13.66 -6.93
CA VAL A 26 23.72 12.42 -7.72
C VAL A 26 24.88 12.22 -8.68
N ASN A 27 25.33 13.27 -9.38
CA ASN A 27 26.45 13.20 -10.32
C ASN A 27 27.81 12.97 -9.63
N ASN A 28 27.97 13.48 -8.41
CA ASN A 28 29.15 13.27 -7.57
C ASN A 28 29.14 11.91 -6.85
N ASN A 29 28.13 11.08 -7.09
CA ASN A 29 27.91 9.79 -6.45
C ASN A 29 27.75 9.87 -4.91
N GLU A 30 27.16 10.93 -4.40
CA GLU A 30 26.75 11.00 -3.00
C GLU A 30 25.72 9.91 -2.70
N HIS A 31 25.97 9.12 -1.65
CA HIS A 31 25.10 8.00 -1.31
C HIS A 31 23.75 8.47 -0.75
N TYR A 32 23.76 9.55 0.03
CA TYR A 32 22.57 10.02 0.75
C TYR A 32 22.42 11.51 0.67
N GLN A 33 21.22 11.97 0.32
CA GLN A 33 20.85 13.38 0.30
C GLN A 33 19.51 13.56 0.99
N THR A 34 19.29 14.69 1.65
CA THR A 34 18.02 15.00 2.34
C THR A 34 17.40 16.26 1.78
N LEU A 35 16.19 16.14 1.19
CA LEU A 35 15.35 17.24 0.77
C LEU A 35 14.31 17.52 1.85
N LEU A 36 14.46 18.65 2.56
CA LEU A 36 13.46 19.20 3.44
C LEU A 36 12.50 20.05 2.60
N GLY A 37 11.34 19.48 2.29
CA GLY A 37 10.34 20.18 1.49
C GLY A 37 9.01 20.30 2.23
N VAL A 38 8.56 21.54 2.49
CA VAL A 38 7.28 21.76 3.16
C VAL A 38 6.11 21.30 2.29
N THR A 39 4.97 21.05 2.91
CA THR A 39 3.73 20.70 2.19
C THR A 39 3.37 21.81 1.21
N GLY A 40 3.18 21.46 -0.07
CA GLY A 40 2.82 22.41 -1.12
C GLY A 40 3.99 23.13 -1.79
N SER A 41 5.24 22.83 -1.44
CA SER A 41 6.41 23.39 -2.12
C SER A 41 6.70 22.76 -3.50
N GLY A 42 5.99 21.71 -3.88
CA GLY A 42 6.19 21.01 -5.17
C GLY A 42 7.33 20.00 -5.18
N LYS A 43 7.54 19.27 -4.07
CA LYS A 43 8.57 18.22 -3.95
C LYS A 43 8.56 17.24 -5.11
N THR A 44 7.37 16.74 -5.51
CA THR A 44 7.23 15.78 -6.62
C THR A 44 7.77 16.35 -7.93
N PHE A 45 7.51 17.62 -8.21
CA PHE A 45 8.00 18.31 -9.39
C PHE A 45 9.53 18.51 -9.34
N THR A 46 10.08 18.80 -8.17
CA THR A 46 11.54 18.87 -7.95
C THR A 46 12.19 17.53 -8.26
N ILE A 47 11.68 16.44 -7.71
CA ILE A 47 12.19 15.08 -7.99
C ILE A 47 12.03 14.70 -9.46
N ALA A 48 10.93 15.09 -10.12
CA ALA A 48 10.74 14.85 -11.55
C ALA A 48 11.85 15.56 -12.39
N ASN A 49 12.22 16.79 -12.05
CA ASN A 49 13.34 17.49 -12.68
C ASN A 49 14.69 16.80 -12.42
N VAL A 50 14.92 16.30 -11.21
CA VAL A 50 16.14 15.53 -10.89
C VAL A 50 16.22 14.26 -11.72
N ILE A 51 15.12 13.52 -11.87
CA ILE A 51 15.06 12.32 -12.71
C ILE A 51 15.36 12.65 -14.17
N GLU A 52 14.76 13.71 -14.72
CA GLU A 52 15.02 14.13 -16.09
C GLU A 52 16.50 14.51 -16.31
N GLN A 53 17.12 15.24 -15.38
CA GLN A 53 18.49 15.68 -15.54
C GLN A 53 19.53 14.57 -15.31
N THR A 54 19.26 13.64 -14.41
CA THR A 54 20.18 12.53 -14.07
C THR A 54 20.01 11.30 -14.97
N GLN A 55 18.86 11.15 -15.63
CA GLN A 55 18.57 10.05 -16.55
C GLN A 55 18.73 8.64 -15.94
N LYS A 56 18.58 8.50 -14.63
CA LYS A 56 18.70 7.21 -13.93
C LYS A 56 17.34 6.53 -13.76
N PRO A 57 17.24 5.20 -13.95
CA PRO A 57 16.08 4.44 -13.50
C PRO A 57 15.80 4.77 -12.04
N THR A 58 14.54 4.98 -11.67
CA THR A 58 14.22 5.51 -10.35
C THR A 58 13.18 4.67 -9.64
N LEU A 59 13.45 4.32 -8.38
CA LEU A 59 12.49 3.73 -7.45
C LEU A 59 12.03 4.78 -6.45
N ILE A 60 10.71 5.02 -6.39
CA ILE A 60 10.09 5.96 -5.45
C ILE A 60 9.33 5.14 -4.41
N LEU A 61 9.75 5.21 -3.16
CA LEU A 61 9.12 4.51 -2.05
C LEU A 61 8.18 5.42 -1.27
N SER A 62 7.01 4.91 -0.97
CA SER A 62 6.01 5.55 -0.12
C SER A 62 5.54 4.60 0.97
N HIS A 63 5.16 5.13 2.13
CA HIS A 63 4.77 4.32 3.29
C HIS A 63 3.40 3.65 3.17
N ASN A 64 2.53 4.07 2.23
CA ASN A 64 1.22 3.44 2.01
C ASN A 64 0.79 3.41 0.54
N LYS A 65 -0.23 2.58 0.23
CA LYS A 65 -0.75 2.39 -1.13
C LYS A 65 -1.38 3.67 -1.70
N THR A 66 -2.09 4.45 -0.88
CA THR A 66 -2.83 5.65 -1.30
C THR A 66 -1.89 6.75 -1.78
N LEU A 67 -0.84 7.03 -0.99
CA LEU A 67 0.17 8.01 -1.36
C LEU A 67 0.98 7.53 -2.58
N ALA A 68 1.31 6.25 -2.64
CA ALA A 68 1.96 5.66 -3.81
C ALA A 68 1.10 5.82 -5.08
N ALA A 69 -0.22 5.63 -5.00
CA ALA A 69 -1.12 5.83 -6.14
C ALA A 69 -1.19 7.31 -6.57
N GLN A 70 -1.20 8.24 -5.62
CA GLN A 70 -1.14 9.67 -5.92
C GLN A 70 0.17 10.02 -6.65
N LEU A 71 1.31 9.62 -6.12
CA LEU A 71 2.62 9.85 -6.73
C LEU A 71 2.71 9.22 -8.13
N TYR A 72 2.20 7.99 -8.29
CA TYR A 72 2.13 7.34 -9.59
C TYR A 72 1.36 8.18 -10.62
N GLY A 73 0.19 8.71 -10.23
CA GLY A 73 -0.61 9.59 -11.09
C GLY A 73 0.14 10.87 -11.48
N GLU A 74 0.81 11.53 -10.52
CA GLU A 74 1.61 12.74 -10.75
C GLU A 74 2.80 12.44 -11.68
N PHE A 75 3.59 11.39 -11.42
CA PHE A 75 4.73 11.02 -12.28
C PHE A 75 4.31 10.60 -13.68
N LYS A 76 3.16 9.94 -13.83
CA LYS A 76 2.61 9.58 -15.14
C LYS A 76 2.20 10.80 -15.96
N GLN A 77 1.73 11.88 -15.31
CA GLN A 77 1.47 13.16 -15.97
C GLN A 77 2.76 13.87 -16.37
N PHE A 78 3.81 13.80 -15.53
CA PHE A 78 5.11 14.40 -15.83
C PHE A 78 5.89 13.63 -16.91
N PHE A 79 5.70 12.33 -17.03
CA PHE A 79 6.43 11.45 -17.95
C PHE A 79 5.46 10.57 -18.76
N PRO A 80 4.59 11.14 -19.61
CA PRO A 80 3.56 10.40 -20.34
C PRO A 80 4.12 9.38 -21.33
N ASP A 81 5.30 9.65 -21.91
CA ASP A 81 5.95 8.81 -22.92
C ASP A 81 6.96 7.81 -22.33
N ASN A 82 7.24 7.89 -21.03
CA ASN A 82 8.20 7.03 -20.34
C ASN A 82 7.51 5.91 -19.56
N ALA A 83 8.27 4.91 -19.13
CA ALA A 83 7.76 3.77 -18.40
C ALA A 83 7.56 4.08 -16.91
N VAL A 84 6.46 4.74 -16.57
CA VAL A 84 6.03 4.93 -15.19
C VAL A 84 5.20 3.73 -14.76
N ASN A 85 5.60 3.07 -13.68
CA ASN A 85 5.01 1.83 -13.20
C ASN A 85 4.59 1.93 -11.73
N TYR A 86 3.62 1.09 -11.34
CA TYR A 86 3.07 1.05 -10.00
C TYR A 86 3.27 -0.34 -9.38
N PHE A 87 3.89 -0.40 -8.21
CA PHE A 87 4.22 -1.65 -7.55
C PHE A 87 3.85 -1.62 -6.06
N VAL A 88 2.71 -2.18 -5.72
CA VAL A 88 2.23 -2.26 -4.33
C VAL A 88 1.80 -3.68 -3.99
N SER A 89 1.42 -3.95 -2.75
CA SER A 89 0.85 -5.24 -2.36
C SER A 89 -0.43 -5.50 -3.17
N TYR A 90 -0.50 -6.67 -3.80
CA TYR A 90 -1.62 -7.09 -4.64
C TYR A 90 -2.77 -7.74 -3.86
N TYR A 91 -2.70 -7.74 -2.52
CA TYR A 91 -3.79 -8.21 -1.67
C TYR A 91 -4.76 -7.07 -1.37
N ASP A 92 -6.06 -7.30 -1.64
CA ASP A 92 -7.15 -6.44 -1.16
C ASP A 92 -7.41 -6.73 0.32
N TYR A 93 -7.41 -8.01 0.66
CA TYR A 93 -7.45 -8.50 2.02
C TYR A 93 -6.29 -9.46 2.26
N TYR A 94 -5.64 -9.37 3.41
CA TYR A 94 -4.56 -10.26 3.80
C TYR A 94 -4.57 -10.52 5.30
N GLN A 95 -4.88 -11.77 5.68
CA GLN A 95 -4.70 -12.29 7.02
C GLN A 95 -3.51 -13.25 7.01
N PRO A 96 -2.39 -12.90 7.64
CA PRO A 96 -1.24 -13.78 7.70
C PRO A 96 -1.52 -15.00 8.57
N GLU A 97 -0.99 -16.15 8.16
CA GLU A 97 -0.95 -17.34 9.01
C GLU A 97 -0.24 -17.04 10.32
N ALA A 98 -0.82 -17.42 11.46
CA ALA A 98 -0.24 -17.20 12.78
C ALA A 98 -0.65 -18.29 13.76
N TYR A 99 0.16 -18.49 14.79
CA TYR A 99 -0.19 -19.33 15.93
C TYR A 99 0.02 -18.57 17.23
N MET A 100 -0.99 -18.59 18.09
CA MET A 100 -0.96 -17.98 19.41
C MET A 100 -0.87 -19.05 20.49
N PRO A 101 0.32 -19.30 21.08
CA PRO A 101 0.51 -20.37 22.05
C PRO A 101 -0.35 -20.20 23.32
N SER A 102 -0.56 -18.94 23.76
CA SER A 102 -1.33 -18.62 24.97
C SER A 102 -2.79 -19.06 24.93
N SER A 103 -3.41 -19.02 23.73
CA SER A 103 -4.80 -19.43 23.51
C SER A 103 -4.91 -20.76 22.72
N ASN A 104 -3.79 -21.37 22.34
CA ASN A 104 -3.72 -22.55 21.45
C ASN A 104 -4.55 -22.34 20.17
N THR A 105 -4.49 -21.11 19.60
CA THR A 105 -5.28 -20.73 18.44
C THR A 105 -4.40 -20.66 17.20
N TYR A 106 -4.73 -21.46 16.20
CA TYR A 106 -4.14 -21.34 14.85
C TYR A 106 -5.04 -20.48 13.97
N ILE A 107 -4.45 -19.48 13.37
CA ILE A 107 -5.09 -18.57 12.42
C ILE A 107 -4.61 -18.98 11.03
N GLU A 108 -5.54 -19.45 10.22
CA GLU A 108 -5.24 -19.83 8.84
C GLU A 108 -5.00 -18.58 7.99
N LYS A 109 -4.13 -18.72 6.98
CA LYS A 109 -3.88 -17.66 6.00
C LYS A 109 -5.15 -17.47 5.16
N ASP A 110 -5.64 -16.24 5.11
CA ASP A 110 -6.73 -15.82 4.24
C ASP A 110 -6.33 -14.60 3.41
N LEU A 111 -6.69 -14.59 2.12
CA LEU A 111 -6.30 -13.52 1.22
C LEU A 111 -7.25 -13.39 0.03
N SER A 112 -7.36 -12.16 -0.46
CA SER A 112 -7.99 -11.83 -1.72
C SER A 112 -6.98 -11.11 -2.61
N ILE A 113 -6.81 -11.57 -3.86
CA ILE A 113 -5.86 -11.03 -4.83
C ILE A 113 -6.60 -10.05 -5.75
N ASN A 114 -5.99 -8.90 -5.97
CA ASN A 114 -6.43 -7.92 -6.96
C ASN A 114 -5.69 -8.17 -8.29
N GLU A 115 -6.40 -8.66 -9.29
CA GLU A 115 -5.85 -9.01 -10.61
C GLU A 115 -5.26 -7.79 -11.35
N GLU A 116 -5.83 -6.59 -11.17
CA GLU A 116 -5.31 -5.38 -11.80
C GLU A 116 -3.98 -4.94 -11.17
N ILE A 117 -3.83 -5.06 -9.85
CA ILE A 117 -2.56 -4.79 -9.18
C ILE A 117 -1.52 -5.85 -9.56
N GLU A 118 -1.91 -7.11 -9.67
CA GLU A 118 -1.01 -8.18 -10.13
C GLU A 118 -0.49 -7.89 -11.55
N LYS A 119 -1.35 -7.47 -12.48
CA LYS A 119 -0.97 -6.99 -13.81
C LYS A 119 0.07 -5.87 -13.74
N LEU A 120 -0.16 -4.86 -12.89
CA LEU A 120 0.75 -3.72 -12.74
C LEU A 120 2.11 -4.14 -12.17
N ARG A 121 2.15 -5.13 -11.29
CA ARG A 121 3.40 -5.71 -10.77
C ARG A 121 4.17 -6.45 -11.87
N LEU A 122 3.51 -7.29 -12.66
CA LEU A 122 4.11 -7.96 -13.83
C LEU A 122 4.59 -6.96 -14.88
N ARG A 123 3.83 -5.90 -15.13
CA ARG A 123 4.24 -4.81 -16.01
C ARG A 123 5.52 -4.13 -15.53
N THR A 124 5.63 -3.91 -14.21
CA THR A 124 6.83 -3.32 -13.60
C THR A 124 8.06 -4.19 -13.83
N THR A 125 7.98 -5.48 -13.51
CA THR A 125 9.11 -6.42 -13.69
C THR A 125 9.47 -6.58 -15.15
N SER A 126 8.49 -6.66 -16.06
CA SER A 126 8.73 -6.72 -17.50
C SER A 126 9.42 -5.46 -18.02
N ALA A 127 9.02 -4.26 -17.56
CA ALA A 127 9.67 -3.01 -17.91
C ALA A 127 11.13 -2.95 -17.45
N LEU A 128 11.43 -3.36 -16.22
CA LEU A 128 12.78 -3.41 -15.69
C LEU A 128 13.66 -4.42 -16.45
N MET A 129 13.12 -5.59 -16.80
CA MET A 129 13.84 -6.65 -17.54
C MET A 129 13.91 -6.42 -19.05
N SER A 130 13.24 -5.39 -19.60
CA SER A 130 13.28 -5.06 -21.01
C SER A 130 14.59 -4.41 -21.49
N GLY A 131 15.46 -4.01 -20.56
CA GLY A 131 16.67 -3.25 -20.84
C GLY A 131 16.43 -1.74 -21.01
N ARG A 132 15.19 -1.24 -20.79
CA ARG A 132 14.88 0.20 -20.77
C ARG A 132 15.54 0.85 -19.56
N ARG A 133 16.03 2.06 -19.78
CA ARG A 133 16.57 2.88 -18.66
C ARG A 133 15.64 3.99 -18.21
N ASP A 134 14.62 4.29 -19.00
CA ASP A 134 13.61 5.31 -18.72
C ASP A 134 12.43 4.74 -17.89
N VAL A 135 12.75 4.08 -16.78
CA VAL A 135 11.79 3.40 -15.92
C VAL A 135 11.71 4.10 -14.57
N ILE A 136 10.50 4.53 -14.20
CA ILE A 136 10.14 5.00 -12.86
C ILE A 136 9.20 3.97 -12.26
N VAL A 137 9.51 3.51 -11.05
CA VAL A 137 8.62 2.64 -10.28
C VAL A 137 8.21 3.36 -9.01
N VAL A 138 6.91 3.56 -8.84
CA VAL A 138 6.35 4.06 -7.58
C VAL A 138 5.84 2.86 -6.79
N SER A 139 6.38 2.67 -5.60
CA SER A 139 6.11 1.48 -4.79
C SER A 139 5.75 1.82 -3.35
N SER A 140 4.96 0.94 -2.74
CA SER A 140 4.86 0.87 -1.28
C SER A 140 5.99 0.00 -0.71
N ILE A 141 6.08 -0.09 0.62
CA ILE A 141 7.09 -0.92 1.32
C ILE A 141 7.02 -2.40 0.90
N SER A 142 5.95 -2.85 0.24
CA SER A 142 5.84 -4.22 -0.27
C SER A 142 6.97 -4.64 -1.21
N CYS A 143 7.74 -3.69 -1.74
CA CYS A 143 8.92 -3.95 -2.60
C CYS A 143 10.05 -4.70 -1.90
N ILE A 144 10.13 -4.68 -0.57
CA ILE A 144 11.16 -5.39 0.20
C ILE A 144 10.82 -6.85 0.52
N TYR A 145 9.61 -7.30 0.15
CA TYR A 145 9.18 -8.70 0.32
C TYR A 145 9.64 -9.57 -0.83
N GLY A 146 9.70 -10.87 -0.54
CA GLY A 146 10.16 -11.89 -1.48
C GLY A 146 9.43 -11.87 -2.82
N MET A 147 10.21 -11.95 -3.89
CA MET A 147 9.78 -12.10 -5.29
C MET A 147 10.54 -13.25 -5.94
N GLY A 148 10.16 -13.62 -7.15
CA GLY A 148 10.91 -14.59 -7.95
C GLY A 148 12.34 -14.14 -8.24
N ASN A 149 13.20 -15.09 -8.56
CA ASN A 149 14.58 -14.80 -8.95
C ASN A 149 14.61 -14.02 -10.29
N PRO A 150 15.21 -12.81 -10.35
CA PRO A 150 15.26 -12.01 -11.57
C PRO A 150 16.01 -12.69 -12.72
N GLU A 151 17.02 -13.54 -12.44
CA GLU A 151 17.71 -14.32 -13.47
C GLU A 151 16.78 -15.36 -14.11
N ASP A 152 16.02 -16.10 -13.31
CA ASP A 152 15.06 -17.09 -13.81
C ASP A 152 13.96 -16.41 -14.62
N PHE A 153 13.46 -15.26 -14.14
CA PHE A 153 12.49 -14.46 -14.88
C PHE A 153 13.05 -13.98 -16.22
N SER A 154 14.27 -13.46 -16.22
CA SER A 154 14.93 -12.97 -17.44
C SER A 154 15.21 -14.09 -18.46
N ARG A 155 15.66 -15.27 -18.00
CA ARG A 155 15.88 -16.45 -18.84
C ARG A 155 14.58 -17.00 -19.43
N SER A 156 13.48 -16.78 -18.77
CA SER A 156 12.14 -17.21 -19.18
C SER A 156 11.46 -16.23 -20.15
N VAL A 157 12.12 -15.13 -20.55
CA VAL A 157 11.58 -14.20 -21.56
C VAL A 157 11.71 -14.81 -22.94
N PHE A 158 10.57 -15.01 -23.61
CA PHE A 158 10.51 -15.58 -24.95
C PHE A 158 10.55 -14.47 -25.99
N ARG A 159 11.67 -14.36 -26.74
CA ARG A 159 11.93 -13.32 -27.76
C ARG A 159 11.94 -13.92 -29.15
N PHE A 160 11.28 -13.27 -30.10
CA PHE A 160 11.23 -13.67 -31.50
C PHE A 160 10.89 -12.49 -32.42
N ALA A 161 11.17 -12.64 -33.69
CA ALA A 161 10.94 -11.62 -34.71
C ALA A 161 10.26 -12.25 -35.94
N VAL A 162 9.77 -11.41 -36.86
CA VAL A 162 9.30 -11.85 -38.19
C VAL A 162 10.42 -12.60 -38.88
N GLY A 163 10.11 -13.76 -39.47
CA GLY A 163 11.09 -14.65 -40.11
C GLY A 163 11.83 -15.61 -39.15
N THR A 164 11.54 -15.56 -37.81
CA THR A 164 12.07 -16.56 -36.90
C THR A 164 11.51 -17.93 -37.24
N ARG A 165 12.39 -18.91 -37.39
CA ARG A 165 12.01 -20.30 -37.65
C ARG A 165 11.82 -21.06 -36.36
N VAL A 166 10.58 -21.41 -36.05
CA VAL A 166 10.18 -22.18 -34.87
C VAL A 166 8.88 -22.92 -35.16
N SER A 167 8.86 -24.22 -34.96
CA SER A 167 7.61 -24.95 -35.14
C SER A 167 6.53 -24.45 -34.18
N ARG A 168 5.30 -24.36 -34.69
CA ARG A 168 4.16 -23.92 -33.86
C ARG A 168 4.04 -24.72 -32.55
N ASN A 169 4.28 -26.02 -32.58
CA ASN A 169 4.22 -26.85 -31.38
C ASN A 169 5.32 -26.49 -30.38
N ALA A 170 6.56 -26.26 -30.83
CA ALA A 170 7.62 -25.77 -29.96
C ALA A 170 7.27 -24.41 -29.34
N PHE A 171 6.71 -23.48 -30.15
CA PHE A 171 6.22 -22.20 -29.68
C PHE A 171 5.15 -22.34 -28.59
N LEU A 172 4.16 -23.24 -28.78
CA LEU A 172 3.12 -23.50 -27.78
C LEU A 172 3.69 -24.09 -26.49
N HIS A 173 4.70 -24.97 -26.60
CA HIS A 173 5.40 -25.50 -25.42
C HIS A 173 6.13 -24.40 -24.66
N SER A 174 6.83 -23.50 -25.34
CA SER A 174 7.47 -22.36 -24.70
C SER A 174 6.48 -21.47 -23.96
N LEU A 175 5.27 -21.23 -24.50
CA LEU A 175 4.22 -20.49 -23.79
C LEU A 175 3.78 -21.17 -22.49
N VAL A 176 3.63 -22.50 -22.50
CA VAL A 176 3.27 -23.28 -21.29
C VAL A 176 4.41 -23.24 -20.26
N GLU A 177 5.66 -23.31 -20.69
CA GLU A 177 6.83 -23.21 -19.80
C GLU A 177 6.93 -21.86 -19.08
N ILE A 178 6.46 -20.77 -19.72
CA ILE A 178 6.37 -19.45 -19.10
C ILE A 178 5.00 -19.17 -18.46
N LEU A 179 4.27 -20.24 -18.13
CA LEU A 179 3.03 -20.27 -17.33
C LEU A 179 1.78 -19.69 -18.03
N TYR A 180 1.73 -19.64 -19.37
CA TYR A 180 0.49 -19.34 -20.07
C TYR A 180 -0.39 -20.58 -20.21
N ALA A 181 -1.69 -20.42 -19.94
CA ALA A 181 -2.65 -21.51 -20.09
C ALA A 181 -3.33 -21.48 -21.47
N ARG A 182 -3.49 -22.64 -22.10
CA ARG A 182 -4.28 -22.75 -23.34
C ARG A 182 -5.78 -22.63 -23.03
N THR A 183 -6.48 -21.78 -23.78
CA THR A 183 -7.93 -21.62 -23.66
C THR A 183 -8.65 -21.89 -24.99
N ILE A 184 -9.89 -22.37 -24.89
CA ILE A 184 -10.82 -22.53 -26.01
C ILE A 184 -12.01 -21.57 -25.85
N ASN A 185 -12.40 -21.28 -24.63
CA ASN A 185 -13.61 -20.53 -24.28
C ASN A 185 -13.30 -19.06 -24.01
N GLU A 186 -12.81 -18.76 -22.83
CA GLU A 186 -12.59 -17.40 -22.36
C GLU A 186 -11.14 -16.95 -22.63
N PHE A 187 -10.98 -15.91 -23.45
CA PHE A 187 -9.67 -15.34 -23.74
C PHE A 187 -9.37 -14.21 -22.76
N LYS A 188 -8.66 -14.56 -21.70
CA LYS A 188 -8.28 -13.65 -20.61
C LYS A 188 -6.75 -13.53 -20.47
N ARG A 189 -6.30 -12.58 -19.66
CA ARG A 189 -4.86 -12.37 -19.38
C ARG A 189 -4.20 -13.66 -18.89
N GLY A 190 -2.96 -13.92 -19.31
CA GLY A 190 -2.23 -15.15 -19.00
C GLY A 190 -2.67 -16.37 -19.78
N THR A 191 -3.47 -16.22 -20.85
CA THR A 191 -3.90 -17.33 -21.70
C THR A 191 -3.50 -17.14 -23.16
N PHE A 192 -3.48 -18.25 -23.90
CA PHE A 192 -3.33 -18.23 -25.35
C PHE A 192 -4.38 -19.13 -26.01
N ARG A 193 -4.72 -18.80 -27.25
CA ARG A 193 -5.62 -19.59 -28.08
C ARG A 193 -5.01 -19.81 -29.46
N VAL A 194 -5.39 -20.93 -30.10
CA VAL A 194 -4.88 -21.34 -31.41
C VAL A 194 -6.04 -21.44 -32.40
N LYS A 195 -5.92 -20.77 -33.52
CA LYS A 195 -6.88 -20.81 -34.66
C LYS A 195 -6.14 -21.04 -35.95
N GLY A 196 -6.13 -22.29 -36.48
CA GLY A 196 -5.37 -22.61 -37.66
C GLY A 196 -3.87 -22.35 -37.43
N ASP A 197 -3.30 -21.54 -38.33
CA ASP A 197 -1.89 -21.14 -38.27
C ASP A 197 -1.62 -19.88 -37.45
N THR A 198 -2.61 -19.42 -36.69
CA THR A 198 -2.53 -18.23 -35.84
C THR A 198 -2.55 -18.60 -34.37
N VAL A 199 -1.69 -17.97 -33.57
CA VAL A 199 -1.66 -18.05 -32.11
C VAL A 199 -1.91 -16.66 -31.57
N ASP A 200 -3.00 -16.49 -30.83
CA ASP A 200 -3.28 -15.27 -30.08
C ASP A 200 -2.85 -15.49 -28.62
N VAL A 201 -2.00 -14.59 -28.09
CA VAL A 201 -1.51 -14.62 -26.71
C VAL A 201 -1.97 -13.37 -26.00
N TYR A 202 -2.63 -13.50 -24.84
CA TYR A 202 -3.01 -12.35 -24.03
C TYR A 202 -2.02 -12.23 -22.85
N PRO A 203 -1.03 -11.31 -22.94
CA PRO A 203 -0.03 -11.14 -21.89
C PRO A 203 -0.67 -10.80 -20.55
N ALA A 204 -0.14 -11.35 -19.47
CA ALA A 204 -0.64 -11.09 -18.12
C ALA A 204 -0.41 -9.64 -17.65
N TYR A 205 0.50 -8.91 -18.30
CA TYR A 205 0.95 -7.55 -17.95
C TYR A 205 0.44 -6.44 -18.89
N LEU A 206 -0.38 -6.77 -19.91
CA LEU A 206 -0.91 -5.82 -20.90
C LEU A 206 -2.44 -5.83 -20.96
N ASP A 207 -2.99 -4.78 -21.58
CA ASP A 207 -4.41 -4.68 -21.87
C ASP A 207 -4.76 -5.13 -23.30
N ASN A 208 -3.74 -5.24 -24.18
CA ASN A 208 -3.86 -5.73 -25.55
C ASN A 208 -3.27 -7.13 -25.66
N ALA A 209 -3.72 -7.90 -26.64
CA ALA A 209 -3.20 -9.22 -26.94
C ALA A 209 -2.24 -9.17 -28.15
N TYR A 210 -1.44 -10.21 -28.29
CA TYR A 210 -0.54 -10.42 -29.41
C TYR A 210 -1.10 -11.48 -30.34
N ARG A 211 -0.94 -11.27 -31.65
CA ARG A 211 -1.23 -12.28 -32.67
C ARG A 211 0.04 -12.63 -33.42
N ILE A 212 0.32 -13.91 -33.47
CA ILE A 212 1.46 -14.52 -34.16
C ILE A 212 0.91 -15.40 -35.26
N SER A 213 1.19 -15.04 -36.52
CA SER A 213 0.80 -15.82 -37.72
C SER A 213 1.98 -16.63 -38.19
N PHE A 214 1.75 -17.91 -38.48
CA PHE A 214 2.75 -18.85 -38.96
C PHE A 214 2.51 -19.20 -40.42
N PHE A 215 3.60 -19.34 -41.19
CA PHE A 215 3.58 -20.00 -42.46
C PHE A 215 4.53 -21.22 -42.38
N GLY A 216 3.94 -22.40 -42.18
CA GLY A 216 4.73 -23.59 -41.85
C GLY A 216 5.39 -23.48 -40.47
N ASP A 217 6.72 -23.48 -40.46
CA ASP A 217 7.55 -23.29 -39.25
C ASP A 217 8.16 -21.87 -39.14
N ASP A 218 7.79 -20.97 -40.04
CA ASP A 218 8.29 -19.60 -40.01
C ASP A 218 7.21 -18.64 -39.47
N ILE A 219 7.62 -17.66 -38.63
CA ILE A 219 6.74 -16.58 -38.17
C ILE A 219 6.62 -15.55 -39.30
N GLU A 220 5.42 -15.44 -39.90
CA GLU A 220 5.14 -14.57 -41.02
C GLU A 220 4.77 -13.15 -40.61
N GLU A 221 3.93 -13.02 -39.56
CA GLU A 221 3.45 -11.72 -39.09
C GLU A 221 3.30 -11.69 -37.56
N LEU A 222 3.67 -10.55 -36.99
CA LEU A 222 3.46 -10.22 -35.59
C LEU A 222 2.59 -8.99 -35.50
N SER A 223 1.55 -9.02 -34.65
CA SER A 223 0.67 -7.87 -34.48
C SER A 223 0.11 -7.75 -33.04
N VAL A 224 -0.18 -6.51 -32.64
CA VAL A 224 -0.96 -6.20 -31.45
C VAL A 224 -2.43 -6.18 -31.85
N ILE A 225 -3.28 -6.85 -31.09
CA ILE A 225 -4.71 -6.94 -31.34
C ILE A 225 -5.52 -6.51 -30.11
N ASP A 226 -6.71 -5.99 -30.34
CA ASP A 226 -7.70 -5.84 -29.29
C ASP A 226 -8.24 -7.23 -28.88
N PRO A 227 -8.18 -7.60 -27.59
CA PRO A 227 -8.51 -8.97 -27.16
C PRO A 227 -10.00 -9.32 -27.33
N VAL A 228 -10.88 -8.31 -27.35
CA VAL A 228 -12.34 -8.48 -27.44
C VAL A 228 -12.78 -8.58 -28.90
N SER A 229 -12.41 -7.60 -29.71
CA SER A 229 -12.82 -7.56 -31.13
C SER A 229 -11.92 -8.37 -32.06
N GLY A 230 -10.68 -8.67 -31.62
CA GLY A 230 -9.65 -9.32 -32.44
C GLY A 230 -9.08 -8.43 -33.56
N LYS A 231 -9.39 -7.13 -33.55
CA LYS A 231 -8.92 -6.16 -34.55
C LYS A 231 -7.42 -5.88 -34.34
N THR A 232 -6.66 -5.90 -35.41
CA THR A 232 -5.25 -5.49 -35.40
C THR A 232 -5.13 -3.99 -35.15
N LEU A 233 -4.34 -3.64 -34.14
CA LEU A 233 -4.04 -2.28 -33.74
C LEU A 233 -2.71 -1.80 -34.34
N GLU A 234 -1.70 -2.67 -34.33
CA GLU A 234 -0.33 -2.37 -34.76
C GLU A 234 0.36 -3.63 -35.29
N LYS A 235 1.26 -3.49 -36.26
CA LYS A 235 2.17 -4.56 -36.70
C LYS A 235 3.55 -4.35 -36.13
N LEU A 236 4.21 -5.44 -35.72
CA LEU A 236 5.50 -5.43 -35.05
C LEU A 236 6.54 -6.21 -35.90
N GLU A 237 7.80 -5.81 -35.82
CA GLU A 237 8.94 -6.52 -36.43
C GLU A 237 9.50 -7.58 -35.48
N ASP A 238 9.53 -7.28 -34.16
CA ASP A 238 9.98 -8.18 -33.12
C ASP A 238 9.10 -8.08 -31.88
N MET A 239 9.15 -9.09 -31.03
CA MET A 239 8.30 -9.20 -29.85
C MET A 239 8.99 -9.97 -28.73
N ALA A 240 8.68 -9.58 -27.49
CA ALA A 240 9.05 -10.32 -26.29
C ALA A 240 7.81 -10.67 -25.47
N ILE A 241 7.65 -11.94 -25.10
CA ILE A 241 6.62 -12.39 -24.17
C ILE A 241 7.30 -12.72 -22.85
N TYR A 242 6.87 -12.02 -21.80
CA TYR A 242 7.34 -12.23 -20.44
C TYR A 242 6.44 -13.27 -19.72
N PRO A 243 6.95 -13.97 -18.70
CA PRO A 243 6.18 -14.95 -17.95
C PRO A 243 4.85 -14.41 -17.43
N ALA A 244 3.85 -15.28 -17.37
CA ALA A 244 2.53 -14.93 -16.85
C ALA A 244 2.47 -14.83 -15.31
N ASN A 245 3.54 -15.19 -14.61
CA ASN A 245 3.66 -15.08 -13.15
C ASN A 245 5.06 -14.60 -12.77
N LEU A 246 5.17 -13.92 -11.60
CA LEU A 246 6.44 -13.45 -11.05
C LEU A 246 7.34 -14.61 -10.55
N PHE A 247 6.75 -15.72 -10.19
CA PHE A 247 7.45 -16.90 -9.67
C PHE A 247 7.51 -17.97 -10.76
N VAL A 248 8.62 -17.99 -11.48
CA VAL A 248 8.91 -19.00 -12.51
C VAL A 248 10.03 -19.89 -11.99
N THR A 249 9.75 -21.18 -11.88
CA THR A 249 10.73 -22.18 -11.44
C THR A 249 10.95 -23.20 -12.57
N PRO A 250 12.16 -23.38 -13.07
CA PRO A 250 12.48 -24.42 -14.04
C PRO A 250 12.15 -25.83 -13.50
N LYS A 251 11.68 -26.73 -14.38
CA LYS A 251 11.24 -28.09 -13.98
C LYS A 251 12.29 -28.88 -13.20
N ASP A 252 13.55 -28.79 -13.62
CA ASP A 252 14.63 -29.50 -12.92
C ASP A 252 14.80 -28.99 -11.50
N ARG A 253 14.73 -27.66 -11.30
CA ARG A 253 14.77 -27.06 -9.97
C ARG A 253 13.56 -27.41 -9.13
N PHE A 254 12.36 -27.48 -9.73
CA PHE A 254 11.14 -27.88 -9.03
C PHE A 254 11.29 -29.27 -8.41
N ASN A 255 11.79 -30.27 -9.16
CA ASN A 255 12.00 -31.62 -8.66
C ASN A 255 13.07 -31.67 -7.54
N ALA A 256 14.17 -30.91 -7.72
CA ALA A 256 15.21 -30.79 -6.70
C ALA A 256 14.66 -30.11 -5.42
N SER A 257 13.76 -29.15 -5.56
CA SER A 257 13.11 -28.44 -4.45
C SER A 257 12.26 -29.39 -3.61
N ILE A 258 11.45 -30.24 -4.26
CA ILE A 258 10.64 -31.25 -3.56
C ILE A 258 11.52 -32.17 -2.73
N TRP A 259 12.66 -32.59 -3.28
CA TRP A 259 13.63 -33.43 -2.57
C TRP A 259 14.22 -32.73 -1.35
N GLY A 260 14.64 -31.47 -1.52
CA GLY A 260 15.17 -30.66 -0.41
C GLY A 260 14.15 -30.40 0.70
N ILE A 261 12.87 -30.20 0.35
CA ILE A 261 11.77 -30.06 1.32
C ILE A 261 11.59 -31.37 2.13
N GLN A 262 11.64 -32.52 1.47
CA GLN A 262 11.55 -33.83 2.15
C GLN A 262 12.72 -34.07 3.08
N GLU A 263 13.94 -33.73 2.67
CA GLU A 263 15.14 -33.85 3.50
C GLU A 263 15.05 -32.96 4.75
N GLU A 264 14.65 -31.70 4.60
CA GLU A 264 14.46 -30.79 5.75
C GLU A 264 13.36 -31.29 6.68
N LEU A 265 12.26 -31.86 6.13
CA LEU A 265 11.19 -32.45 6.92
C LEU A 265 11.73 -33.58 7.82
N GLU A 266 12.48 -34.53 7.26
CA GLU A 266 13.03 -35.66 8.03
C GLU A 266 13.98 -35.19 9.14
N VAL A 267 14.84 -34.24 8.84
CA VAL A 267 15.75 -33.65 9.83
C VAL A 267 14.95 -32.98 10.96
N ARG A 268 13.98 -32.12 10.62
CA ARG A 268 13.20 -31.37 11.61
C ARG A 268 12.29 -32.30 12.43
N LYS A 269 11.65 -33.25 11.81
CA LYS A 269 10.81 -34.27 12.47
C LYS A 269 11.60 -35.04 13.53
N ASN A 270 12.80 -35.50 13.19
CA ASN A 270 13.66 -36.23 14.12
C ASN A 270 14.14 -35.30 15.29
N GLN A 271 14.40 -34.04 15.05
CA GLN A 271 14.69 -33.07 16.12
C GLN A 271 13.51 -32.97 17.09
N LEU A 272 12.29 -32.71 16.58
CA LEU A 272 11.09 -32.61 17.40
C LEU A 272 10.81 -33.87 18.22
N ILE A 273 11.03 -35.06 17.64
CA ILE A 273 10.89 -36.36 18.35
C ILE A 273 11.90 -36.46 19.50
N ASN A 274 13.16 -36.09 19.26
CA ASN A 274 14.23 -36.08 20.27
C ASN A 274 13.92 -35.11 21.41
N ASP A 275 13.30 -33.95 21.07
CA ASP A 275 12.85 -32.92 22.01
C ASP A 275 11.52 -33.29 22.71
N ARG A 276 10.99 -34.51 22.48
CA ARG A 276 9.71 -35.02 23.00
C ARG A 276 8.47 -34.24 22.56
N GLN A 277 8.55 -33.54 21.46
CA GLN A 277 7.46 -32.77 20.83
C GLN A 277 6.77 -33.63 19.76
N LEU A 278 6.13 -34.75 20.20
CA LEU A 278 5.56 -35.76 19.29
C LEU A 278 4.36 -35.23 18.50
N LEU A 279 3.57 -34.34 19.11
CA LEU A 279 2.41 -33.75 18.45
C LEU A 279 2.81 -32.81 17.34
N GLU A 280 3.83 -31.95 17.60
CA GLU A 280 4.41 -31.02 16.65
C GLU A 280 5.07 -31.77 15.48
N ALA A 281 5.79 -32.84 15.77
CA ALA A 281 6.42 -33.68 14.75
C ALA A 281 5.39 -34.29 13.79
N LYS A 282 4.29 -34.85 14.34
CA LYS A 282 3.20 -35.45 13.56
C LYS A 282 2.48 -34.38 12.71
N ARG A 283 2.16 -33.22 13.30
CA ARG A 283 1.50 -32.12 12.60
C ARG A 283 2.35 -31.62 11.42
N LEU A 284 3.65 -31.45 11.65
CA LEU A 284 4.58 -31.01 10.61
C LEU A 284 4.64 -32.01 9.45
N GLU A 285 4.75 -33.31 9.77
CA GLU A 285 4.79 -34.40 8.79
C GLU A 285 3.53 -34.42 7.93
N GLU A 286 2.35 -34.43 8.55
CA GLU A 286 1.06 -34.43 7.86
C GLU A 286 0.92 -33.21 6.93
N ARG A 287 1.27 -32.01 7.44
CA ARG A 287 1.16 -30.76 6.69
C ARG A 287 2.10 -30.72 5.48
N VAL A 288 3.37 -31.04 5.69
CA VAL A 288 4.37 -30.95 4.61
C VAL A 288 4.13 -32.02 3.54
N ASN A 289 3.74 -33.23 3.92
CA ASN A 289 3.40 -34.26 2.95
C ASN A 289 2.18 -33.89 2.11
N PHE A 290 1.15 -33.31 2.72
CA PHE A 290 0.00 -32.77 2.00
C PHE A 290 0.41 -31.64 1.03
N ASP A 291 1.22 -30.69 1.49
CA ASP A 291 1.72 -29.59 0.65
C ASP A 291 2.54 -30.14 -0.56
N ILE A 292 3.38 -31.16 -0.35
CA ILE A 292 4.15 -31.82 -1.42
C ILE A 292 3.23 -32.54 -2.43
N GLU A 293 2.21 -33.24 -1.96
CA GLU A 293 1.23 -33.88 -2.83
C GLU A 293 0.50 -32.87 -3.70
N MET A 294 0.01 -31.78 -3.10
CA MET A 294 -0.63 -30.69 -3.84
C MET A 294 0.32 -30.05 -4.88
N MET A 295 1.58 -29.83 -4.51
CA MET A 295 2.57 -29.29 -5.45
C MET A 295 2.84 -30.23 -6.63
N LYS A 296 2.89 -31.54 -6.41
CA LYS A 296 3.10 -32.54 -7.47
C LYS A 296 1.91 -32.67 -8.42
N GLU A 297 0.69 -32.64 -7.88
CA GLU A 297 -0.54 -32.83 -8.65
C GLU A 297 -1.01 -31.54 -9.34
N LEU A 298 -0.97 -30.40 -8.63
CA LEU A 298 -1.52 -29.13 -9.10
C LEU A 298 -0.45 -28.09 -9.46
N GLY A 299 0.83 -28.34 -9.15
CA GLY A 299 1.90 -27.37 -9.30
C GLY A 299 1.89 -26.27 -8.24
N TYR A 300 1.01 -26.34 -7.24
CA TYR A 300 0.79 -25.28 -6.24
C TYR A 300 0.27 -25.88 -4.92
N CYS A 301 0.57 -25.22 -3.80
CA CYS A 301 -0.07 -25.47 -2.50
C CYS A 301 -0.34 -24.16 -1.76
N SER A 302 -1.28 -24.19 -0.80
CA SER A 302 -1.52 -23.04 0.07
C SER A 302 -0.30 -22.74 0.95
N GLY A 303 0.26 -21.54 0.85
CA GLY A 303 1.47 -21.16 1.57
C GLY A 303 2.76 -21.62 0.90
N ILE A 304 2.76 -21.87 -0.42
CA ILE A 304 3.93 -22.27 -1.21
C ILE A 304 5.14 -21.35 -1.00
N GLU A 305 4.89 -20.08 -0.69
CA GLU A 305 5.94 -19.09 -0.40
C GLU A 305 6.82 -19.48 0.81
N ASN A 306 6.33 -20.32 1.73
CA ASN A 306 7.13 -20.82 2.84
C ASN A 306 8.25 -21.77 2.40
N TYR A 307 8.19 -22.25 1.16
CA TYR A 307 9.19 -23.10 0.52
C TYR A 307 10.04 -22.35 -0.51
N SER A 308 9.88 -21.01 -0.63
CA SER A 308 10.51 -20.18 -1.66
C SER A 308 12.03 -20.34 -1.75
N ARG A 309 12.72 -20.56 -0.61
CA ARG A 309 14.17 -20.82 -0.57
C ARG A 309 14.60 -21.93 -1.52
N PHE A 310 13.85 -23.03 -1.55
CA PHE A 310 14.15 -24.17 -2.41
C PHE A 310 13.92 -23.86 -3.88
N PHE A 311 12.80 -23.19 -4.18
CA PHE A 311 12.45 -22.82 -5.56
C PHE A 311 13.38 -21.77 -6.14
N ASP A 312 13.90 -20.86 -5.32
CA ASP A 312 14.88 -19.84 -5.73
C ASP A 312 16.32 -20.38 -5.75
N GLY A 313 16.58 -21.57 -5.21
CA GLY A 313 17.92 -22.17 -5.07
C GLY A 313 18.82 -21.44 -4.07
N ARG A 314 18.23 -20.77 -3.07
CA ARG A 314 18.97 -20.05 -2.02
C ARG A 314 19.46 -20.97 -0.92
N SER A 315 20.63 -20.67 -0.36
CA SER A 315 21.11 -21.32 0.85
C SER A 315 20.33 -20.85 2.10
N PRO A 316 20.27 -21.67 3.18
CA PRO A 316 19.66 -21.27 4.44
C PRO A 316 20.18 -19.93 4.96
N GLY A 317 19.27 -19.05 5.40
CA GLY A 317 19.59 -17.71 5.92
C GLY A 317 19.86 -16.63 4.87
N MET A 318 20.01 -16.98 3.59
CA MET A 318 20.11 -15.98 2.52
C MET A 318 18.85 -15.14 2.41
N ARG A 319 19.02 -13.83 2.13
CA ARG A 319 17.90 -12.94 1.88
C ARG A 319 17.08 -13.38 0.65
N PRO A 320 15.79 -13.13 0.61
CA PRO A 320 15.00 -13.34 -0.61
C PRO A 320 15.39 -12.31 -1.67
N PHE A 321 15.11 -12.65 -2.93
CA PHE A 321 15.07 -11.67 -3.99
C PHE A 321 13.85 -10.76 -3.78
N CYS A 322 13.97 -9.50 -4.15
CA CYS A 322 12.90 -8.51 -4.02
C CYS A 322 12.89 -7.58 -5.24
N LEU A 323 12.01 -6.58 -5.26
CA LEU A 323 11.93 -5.64 -6.39
C LEU A 323 13.27 -4.93 -6.67
N LEU A 324 14.05 -4.64 -5.63
CA LEU A 324 15.33 -3.93 -5.76
C LEU A 324 16.34 -4.73 -6.62
N ASP A 325 16.26 -6.06 -6.62
CA ASP A 325 17.13 -6.94 -7.42
C ASP A 325 16.82 -6.91 -8.93
N TYR A 326 15.69 -6.33 -9.33
CA TYR A 326 15.32 -6.16 -10.73
C TYR A 326 15.83 -4.85 -11.33
N PHE A 327 16.29 -3.92 -10.48
CA PHE A 327 16.88 -2.66 -10.93
C PHE A 327 18.35 -2.86 -11.36
N PRO A 328 18.85 -2.01 -12.28
CA PRO A 328 20.28 -1.94 -12.55
C PRO A 328 21.02 -1.33 -11.34
N ASP A 329 22.31 -1.60 -11.20
CA ASP A 329 23.12 -1.21 -10.03
C ASP A 329 23.20 0.30 -9.79
N ASP A 330 22.94 1.12 -10.81
CA ASP A 330 23.08 2.59 -10.77
C ASP A 330 21.75 3.34 -10.67
N TYR A 331 20.68 2.67 -10.21
CA TYR A 331 19.38 3.32 -10.07
C TYR A 331 19.37 4.36 -8.93
N LEU A 332 18.41 5.28 -8.99
CA LEU A 332 18.16 6.27 -7.94
C LEU A 332 17.00 5.81 -7.06
N MET A 333 17.19 5.81 -5.75
CA MET A 333 16.11 5.59 -4.78
C MET A 333 15.64 6.93 -4.21
N VAL A 334 14.34 7.14 -4.22
CA VAL A 334 13.69 8.30 -3.57
C VAL A 334 12.75 7.75 -2.50
N ILE A 335 12.94 8.16 -1.25
CA ILE A 335 12.09 7.74 -0.14
C ILE A 335 11.22 8.92 0.27
N ASP A 336 9.96 8.88 -0.14
CA ASP A 336 8.99 9.91 0.21
C ASP A 336 8.45 9.72 1.63
N GLU A 337 8.18 10.83 2.31
CA GLU A 337 7.84 10.89 3.74
C GLU A 337 8.79 9.99 4.56
N SER A 338 10.10 10.15 4.33
CA SER A 338 11.15 9.25 4.83
C SER A 338 11.12 9.04 6.34
N HIS A 339 10.77 10.08 7.10
CA HIS A 339 10.60 10.02 8.56
C HIS A 339 9.54 9.01 9.04
N VAL A 340 8.64 8.56 8.15
CA VAL A 340 7.68 7.47 8.40
C VAL A 340 8.10 6.19 7.68
N THR A 341 8.51 6.31 6.43
CA THR A 341 8.84 5.17 5.55
C THR A 341 10.03 4.37 6.09
N VAL A 342 11.10 5.02 6.53
CA VAL A 342 12.31 4.36 7.03
C VAL A 342 12.06 3.57 8.32
N PRO A 343 11.42 4.13 9.38
CA PRO A 343 11.06 3.35 10.56
C PRO A 343 10.16 2.15 10.25
N GLN A 344 9.25 2.28 9.29
CA GLN A 344 8.36 1.20 8.90
C GLN A 344 9.12 0.07 8.21
N ILE A 345 10.06 0.36 7.30
CA ILE A 345 10.96 -0.64 6.68
C ILE A 345 11.72 -1.39 7.78
N ARG A 346 12.26 -0.67 8.76
CA ARG A 346 13.03 -1.25 9.88
C ARG A 346 12.19 -2.21 10.74
N ALA A 347 10.93 -1.90 10.95
CA ALA A 347 10.04 -2.69 11.80
C ALA A 347 9.53 -4.00 11.13
N MET A 348 9.45 -4.04 9.79
CA MET A 348 8.82 -5.15 9.05
C MET A 348 9.46 -6.51 9.33
N TYR A 349 10.78 -6.60 9.34
CA TYR A 349 11.50 -7.86 9.57
C TYR A 349 11.21 -8.48 10.93
N GLY A 350 11.23 -7.68 12.00
CA GLY A 350 11.03 -8.18 13.37
C GLY A 350 9.64 -8.78 13.58
N GLY A 351 8.61 -8.13 13.07
CA GLY A 351 7.23 -8.60 13.18
C GLY A 351 6.99 -9.91 12.43
N ASP A 352 7.49 -10.02 11.19
CA ASP A 352 7.36 -11.23 10.39
C ASP A 352 8.11 -12.42 11.02
N ARG A 353 9.34 -12.19 11.48
CA ARG A 353 10.16 -13.21 12.14
C ARG A 353 9.51 -13.75 13.39
N SER A 354 9.02 -12.90 14.29
CA SER A 354 8.38 -13.32 15.53
C SER A 354 7.18 -14.25 15.29
N ARG A 355 6.32 -13.86 14.34
CA ARG A 355 5.15 -14.65 13.93
C ARG A 355 5.54 -16.02 13.37
N LYS A 356 6.52 -16.07 12.47
CA LYS A 356 6.98 -17.33 11.84
C LYS A 356 7.74 -18.23 12.79
N MET A 357 8.48 -17.67 13.75
CA MET A 357 9.13 -18.48 14.79
C MET A 357 8.13 -19.35 15.53
N SER A 358 6.98 -18.79 15.95
CA SER A 358 5.92 -19.58 16.59
C SER A 358 5.39 -20.69 15.68
N LEU A 359 5.20 -20.45 14.38
CA LEU A 359 4.76 -21.47 13.44
C LEU A 359 5.78 -22.62 13.30
N VAL A 360 7.07 -22.31 13.31
CA VAL A 360 8.16 -23.30 13.21
C VAL A 360 8.33 -24.09 14.52
N GLU A 361 8.30 -23.42 15.65
CA GLU A 361 8.46 -24.02 16.98
C GLU A 361 7.36 -25.03 17.26
N TYR A 362 6.13 -24.69 16.91
CA TYR A 362 4.95 -25.54 17.17
C TYR A 362 4.56 -26.47 16.01
N GLY A 363 5.47 -26.70 15.06
CA GLY A 363 5.33 -27.72 14.00
C GLY A 363 4.26 -27.42 12.93
N PHE A 364 3.94 -26.15 12.69
CA PHE A 364 3.05 -25.73 11.58
C PHE A 364 3.82 -25.50 10.27
N ARG A 365 5.10 -25.11 10.35
CA ARG A 365 5.95 -24.86 9.19
C ARG A 365 7.38 -25.36 9.42
N LEU A 366 8.07 -25.65 8.30
CA LEU A 366 9.49 -25.99 8.29
C LEU A 366 10.35 -24.75 8.65
N PRO A 367 11.59 -24.94 9.15
CA PRO A 367 12.54 -23.85 9.40
C PRO A 367 12.77 -22.96 8.18
N SER A 368 12.74 -23.51 6.97
CA SER A 368 12.84 -22.77 5.71
C SER A 368 11.80 -21.65 5.54
N ALA A 369 10.66 -21.73 6.22
CA ALA A 369 9.67 -20.65 6.22
C ALA A 369 10.22 -19.32 6.76
N LEU A 370 11.25 -19.35 7.62
CA LEU A 370 11.95 -18.19 8.14
C LEU A 370 12.75 -17.44 7.06
N ASP A 371 13.11 -18.10 5.96
CA ASP A 371 13.84 -17.52 4.84
C ASP A 371 12.91 -16.83 3.81
N ASN A 372 11.60 -17.04 3.92
CA ASN A 372 10.60 -16.22 3.22
C ASN A 372 10.25 -15.02 4.10
N ARG A 373 10.96 -13.94 3.99
CA ARG A 373 10.88 -12.77 4.87
C ARG A 373 11.09 -11.48 4.11
N PRO A 374 10.66 -10.33 4.63
CA PRO A 374 11.14 -9.06 4.10
C PRO A 374 12.65 -8.91 4.32
N LEU A 375 13.27 -8.01 3.59
CA LEU A 375 14.65 -7.61 3.87
C LEU A 375 14.77 -7.12 5.32
N ASN A 376 15.88 -7.42 5.98
CA ASN A 376 16.26 -6.66 7.15
C ASN A 376 16.79 -5.28 6.73
N PHE A 377 16.92 -4.36 7.70
CA PHE A 377 17.26 -2.99 7.38
C PHE A 377 18.66 -2.82 6.76
N ASP A 378 19.64 -3.59 7.21
CA ASP A 378 21.02 -3.55 6.69
C ASP A 378 21.09 -4.11 5.25
N GLU A 379 20.25 -5.12 4.93
CA GLU A 379 20.12 -5.65 3.57
C GLU A 379 19.49 -4.62 2.64
N PHE A 380 18.48 -3.90 3.13
CA PHE A 380 17.82 -2.82 2.39
C PHE A 380 18.82 -1.69 2.07
N GLU A 381 19.58 -1.22 3.06
CA GLU A 381 20.58 -0.16 2.86
C GLU A 381 21.64 -0.57 1.82
N ARG A 382 22.12 -1.81 1.86
CA ARG A 382 23.13 -2.31 0.91
C ARG A 382 22.66 -2.39 -0.53
N LEU A 383 21.35 -2.53 -0.75
CA LEU A 383 20.75 -2.58 -2.09
C LEU A 383 20.41 -1.19 -2.65
N ALA A 384 20.50 -0.14 -1.85
CA ALA A 384 20.22 1.22 -2.25
C ALA A 384 21.53 1.94 -2.64
N PRO A 385 21.83 2.17 -3.95
CA PRO A 385 23.11 2.75 -4.36
C PRO A 385 23.18 4.24 -4.07
N GLN A 386 22.13 4.98 -4.36
CA GLN A 386 21.98 6.41 -4.07
C GLN A 386 20.57 6.68 -3.60
N THR A 387 20.41 7.40 -2.51
CA THR A 387 19.11 7.64 -1.88
C THR A 387 18.88 9.12 -1.63
N ILE A 388 17.74 9.64 -2.08
CA ILE A 388 17.21 10.95 -1.72
C ILE A 388 16.08 10.73 -0.73
N TYR A 389 16.27 11.21 0.51
CA TYR A 389 15.23 11.27 1.52
C TYR A 389 14.40 12.53 1.32
N VAL A 390 13.10 12.40 1.19
CA VAL A 390 12.17 13.52 0.99
C VAL A 390 11.23 13.59 2.19
N SER A 391 11.24 14.73 2.89
CA SER A 391 10.39 14.91 4.07
C SER A 391 10.13 16.40 4.35
N ALA A 392 8.99 16.73 4.95
CA ALA A 392 8.75 18.04 5.55
C ALA A 392 9.39 18.17 6.95
N THR A 393 9.68 17.03 7.58
CA THR A 393 10.21 16.91 8.94
C THR A 393 11.21 15.74 9.02
N PRO A 394 12.42 15.87 8.41
CA PRO A 394 13.43 14.81 8.44
C PRO A 394 13.72 14.32 9.86
N ALA A 395 13.99 13.03 10.00
CA ALA A 395 14.34 12.42 11.28
C ALA A 395 15.86 12.37 11.48
N ASP A 396 16.30 12.02 12.67
CA ASP A 396 17.71 11.97 13.02
C ASP A 396 18.51 10.99 12.15
N TYR A 397 17.85 9.92 11.68
CA TYR A 397 18.44 8.96 10.78
C TYR A 397 18.84 9.58 9.43
N GLU A 398 17.91 10.30 8.78
CA GLU A 398 18.17 10.97 7.50
C GLU A 398 19.25 12.04 7.64
N LEU A 399 19.18 12.82 8.74
CA LEU A 399 20.19 13.83 9.04
C LEU A 399 21.58 13.26 9.28
N GLN A 400 21.66 12.13 9.99
CA GLN A 400 22.94 11.42 10.18
C GLN A 400 23.50 10.89 8.87
N LYS A 401 22.65 10.31 8.01
CA LYS A 401 23.07 9.76 6.71
C LYS A 401 23.53 10.84 5.74
N SER A 402 22.92 12.01 5.74
CA SER A 402 23.32 13.17 4.94
C SER A 402 24.33 14.09 5.64
N GLU A 403 25.01 13.61 6.72
CA GLU A 403 26.03 14.33 7.47
C GLU A 403 25.58 15.72 7.96
N GLY A 404 24.29 15.87 8.22
CA GLY A 404 23.66 17.13 8.62
C GLY A 404 23.37 18.10 7.48
N VAL A 405 23.71 17.75 6.24
CA VAL A 405 23.43 18.58 5.07
C VAL A 405 21.97 18.39 4.65
N VAL A 406 21.22 19.47 4.63
CA VAL A 406 19.81 19.48 4.27
C VAL A 406 19.57 20.50 3.14
N ILE A 407 18.96 20.03 2.07
CA ILE A 407 18.53 20.87 0.96
C ILE A 407 17.13 21.38 1.28
N GLU A 408 16.98 22.70 1.52
CA GLU A 408 15.69 23.28 1.90
C GLU A 408 14.85 23.70 0.70
N GLN A 409 13.57 23.35 0.74
CA GLN A 409 12.54 23.80 -0.20
C GLN A 409 11.30 24.23 0.59
N VAL A 410 11.31 25.46 1.10
CA VAL A 410 10.27 26.00 1.99
C VAL A 410 9.33 26.97 1.29
N ILE A 411 9.72 27.52 0.15
CA ILE A 411 8.88 28.44 -0.62
C ILE A 411 7.83 27.66 -1.42
N ARG A 412 6.55 28.07 -1.27
CA ARG A 412 5.43 27.56 -2.07
C ARG A 412 5.23 28.42 -3.30
N PRO A 413 5.23 27.84 -4.51
CA PRO A 413 4.97 28.57 -5.76
C PRO A 413 3.62 29.30 -5.78
N THR A 414 2.64 28.81 -5.02
CA THR A 414 1.30 29.43 -4.89
C THR A 414 1.27 30.69 -4.03
N GLY A 415 2.37 31.00 -3.34
CA GLY A 415 2.45 32.09 -2.39
C GLY A 415 1.75 31.83 -1.04
N LEU A 416 1.15 30.65 -0.85
CA LEU A 416 0.43 30.31 0.38
C LEU A 416 1.35 30.30 1.59
N LEU A 417 0.91 30.97 2.65
CA LEU A 417 1.64 31.10 3.89
C LEU A 417 1.44 29.88 4.80
N ASP A 418 2.41 29.61 5.67
CA ASP A 418 2.14 28.75 6.82
C ASP A 418 1.08 29.42 7.71
N PRO A 419 0.16 28.63 8.33
CA PRO A 419 -0.95 29.18 9.10
C PRO A 419 -0.47 29.93 10.33
N GLU A 420 -1.25 30.89 10.78
CA GLU A 420 -1.06 31.50 12.09
C GLU A 420 -1.42 30.51 13.19
N ILE A 421 -0.59 30.46 14.24
CA ILE A 421 -0.79 29.58 15.38
C ILE A 421 -1.21 30.45 16.56
N GLU A 422 -2.36 30.14 17.13
CA GLU A 422 -2.86 30.74 18.36
C GLU A 422 -2.86 29.68 19.47
N VAL A 423 -2.31 30.04 20.65
CA VAL A 423 -2.36 29.17 21.83
C VAL A 423 -3.43 29.71 22.74
N ARG A 424 -4.40 28.85 23.10
CA ARG A 424 -5.51 29.18 24.00
C ARG A 424 -5.53 28.24 25.22
N PRO A 425 -6.07 28.65 26.38
CA PRO A 425 -6.18 27.78 27.55
C PRO A 425 -6.95 26.50 27.24
N ALA A 426 -6.51 25.38 27.84
CA ALA A 426 -7.19 24.09 27.68
C ALA A 426 -8.53 24.06 28.48
N ILE A 427 -8.69 24.93 29.48
CA ILE A 427 -9.95 25.07 30.21
C ILE A 427 -11.04 25.58 29.25
N ASN A 428 -12.20 24.90 29.23
CA ASN A 428 -13.31 25.19 28.31
C ASN A 428 -12.96 25.09 26.81
N GLN A 429 -11.92 24.32 26.47
CA GLN A 429 -11.46 24.14 25.07
C GLN A 429 -12.57 23.67 24.13
N VAL A 430 -13.54 22.89 24.61
CA VAL A 430 -14.64 22.36 23.77
C VAL A 430 -15.62 23.47 23.41
N ASP A 431 -15.98 24.33 24.33
CA ASP A 431 -16.93 25.44 24.08
C ASP A 431 -16.32 26.47 23.12
N ASP A 432 -15.05 26.85 23.34
CA ASP A 432 -14.30 27.75 22.45
C ASP A 432 -14.15 27.13 21.04
N LEU A 433 -13.86 25.83 20.97
CA LEU A 433 -13.79 25.09 19.71
C LEU A 433 -15.12 25.16 18.93
N LEU A 434 -16.26 25.00 19.60
CA LEU A 434 -17.57 25.06 18.95
C LEU A 434 -17.84 26.42 18.33
N ASP A 435 -17.48 27.52 19.00
CA ASP A 435 -17.60 28.86 18.48
C ASP A 435 -16.72 29.07 17.22
N GLU A 436 -15.50 28.55 17.23
CA GLU A 436 -14.60 28.62 16.09
C GLU A 436 -15.03 27.73 14.92
N VAL A 437 -15.59 26.55 15.21
CA VAL A 437 -16.21 25.66 14.22
C VAL A 437 -17.38 26.35 13.52
N ASP A 438 -18.29 26.97 14.29
CA ASP A 438 -19.47 27.69 13.73
C ASP A 438 -19.03 28.84 12.83
N LYS A 439 -18.04 29.64 13.25
CA LYS A 439 -17.45 30.73 12.43
C LYS A 439 -16.88 30.18 11.12
N THR A 440 -16.13 29.07 11.19
CA THR A 440 -15.46 28.49 10.03
C THR A 440 -16.48 27.90 9.03
N ILE A 441 -17.50 27.21 9.53
CA ILE A 441 -18.59 26.64 8.68
C ILE A 441 -19.36 27.75 7.98
N LYS A 442 -19.64 28.88 8.66
CA LYS A 442 -20.31 30.06 8.06
C LYS A 442 -19.50 30.69 6.90
N MET A 443 -18.17 30.53 6.92
CA MET A 443 -17.31 30.95 5.82
C MET A 443 -17.25 29.94 4.65
N GLY A 444 -17.88 28.76 4.82
CA GLY A 444 -17.90 27.69 3.82
C GLY A 444 -16.68 26.77 3.85
N ASP A 445 -15.83 26.90 4.85
CA ASP A 445 -14.61 26.14 5.01
C ASP A 445 -14.78 24.89 5.90
N ARG A 446 -13.78 24.02 5.94
CA ARG A 446 -13.76 22.78 6.72
C ARG A 446 -12.82 22.87 7.91
N VAL A 447 -13.11 22.04 8.93
CA VAL A 447 -12.38 22.01 10.18
C VAL A 447 -11.79 20.63 10.43
N LEU A 448 -10.53 20.58 10.87
CA LEU A 448 -9.89 19.40 11.41
C LEU A 448 -9.66 19.55 12.89
N VAL A 449 -10.02 18.54 13.68
CA VAL A 449 -9.82 18.51 15.12
C VAL A 449 -8.98 17.29 15.51
N THR A 450 -7.89 17.50 16.25
CA THR A 450 -7.08 16.38 16.76
C THR A 450 -7.25 16.19 18.24
N THR A 451 -7.50 14.94 18.64
CA THR A 451 -7.63 14.51 20.04
C THR A 451 -6.51 13.54 20.42
N LEU A 452 -6.35 13.24 21.71
CA LEU A 452 -5.35 12.30 22.20
C LEU A 452 -5.85 10.85 22.24
N THR A 453 -7.16 10.63 22.37
CA THR A 453 -7.73 9.30 22.56
C THR A 453 -8.92 9.05 21.65
N LYS A 454 -9.13 7.77 21.31
CA LYS A 454 -10.30 7.30 20.54
C LYS A 454 -11.61 7.69 21.21
N ARG A 455 -11.68 7.47 22.52
CA ARG A 455 -12.87 7.80 23.32
C ARG A 455 -13.22 9.29 23.24
N MET A 456 -12.22 10.17 23.38
CA MET A 456 -12.44 11.62 23.26
C MET A 456 -12.94 12.00 21.85
N ALA A 457 -12.39 11.40 20.79
CA ALA A 457 -12.85 11.64 19.43
C ALA A 457 -14.32 11.22 19.25
N GLU A 458 -14.70 10.05 19.74
CA GLU A 458 -16.06 9.53 19.68
C GLU A 458 -17.05 10.37 20.50
N GLU A 459 -16.70 10.74 21.74
CA GLU A 459 -17.54 11.56 22.60
C GLU A 459 -17.75 12.97 22.03
N LEU A 460 -16.67 13.59 21.52
CA LEU A 460 -16.74 14.91 20.89
C LEU A 460 -17.58 14.88 19.60
N THR A 461 -17.46 13.81 18.80
CA THR A 461 -18.31 13.62 17.61
C THR A 461 -19.77 13.53 17.98
N LYS A 462 -20.15 12.70 18.96
CA LYS A 462 -21.53 12.60 19.46
C LYS A 462 -22.05 13.92 20.02
N TYR A 463 -21.20 14.70 20.67
CA TYR A 463 -21.57 15.99 21.21
C TYR A 463 -21.87 17.01 20.11
N MET A 464 -21.00 17.11 19.09
CA MET A 464 -21.20 17.99 17.93
C MET A 464 -22.42 17.60 17.09
N ASP A 465 -22.65 16.30 16.92
CA ASP A 465 -23.81 15.77 16.18
C ASP A 465 -25.13 16.16 16.86
N ARG A 466 -25.20 16.11 18.20
CA ARG A 466 -26.37 16.59 18.96
C ARG A 466 -26.63 18.09 18.79
N LEU A 467 -25.61 18.86 18.44
CA LEU A 467 -25.72 20.28 18.12
C LEU A 467 -26.03 20.54 16.65
N ASN A 468 -26.36 19.48 15.87
CA ASN A 468 -26.60 19.51 14.43
C ASN A 468 -25.39 19.99 13.58
N ILE A 469 -24.17 19.83 14.07
CA ILE A 469 -22.95 20.04 13.31
C ILE A 469 -22.65 18.77 12.53
N LYS A 470 -22.48 18.87 11.20
CA LYS A 470 -22.13 17.73 10.35
C LYS A 470 -20.68 17.32 10.60
N VAL A 471 -20.50 16.29 11.38
CA VAL A 471 -19.20 15.83 11.86
C VAL A 471 -18.98 14.35 11.60
N ARG A 472 -17.74 13.97 11.31
CA ARG A 472 -17.30 12.58 11.29
C ARG A 472 -16.01 12.43 12.08
N TYR A 473 -15.73 11.20 12.52
CA TYR A 473 -14.44 10.88 13.15
C TYR A 473 -13.74 9.75 12.41
N ILE A 474 -12.43 9.72 12.51
CA ILE A 474 -11.58 8.66 11.96
C ILE A 474 -10.65 8.14 13.06
N HIS A 475 -10.41 6.83 13.08
CA HIS A 475 -9.43 6.17 13.97
C HIS A 475 -8.62 5.09 13.22
N SER A 476 -7.68 4.45 13.90
CA SER A 476 -6.76 3.48 13.30
C SER A 476 -7.42 2.21 12.73
N GLU A 477 -8.63 1.88 13.19
CA GLU A 477 -9.37 0.68 12.79
C GLU A 477 -10.25 0.89 11.56
N VAL A 478 -10.41 2.14 11.11
CA VAL A 478 -11.15 2.44 9.86
C VAL A 478 -10.41 1.88 8.67
N LYS A 479 -11.09 1.07 7.86
CA LYS A 479 -10.53 0.45 6.65
C LYS A 479 -10.05 1.51 5.65
N THR A 480 -9.06 1.17 4.84
CA THR A 480 -8.44 2.11 3.89
C THR A 480 -9.45 2.74 2.93
N LEU A 481 -10.41 1.97 2.43
CA LEU A 481 -11.46 2.44 1.53
C LEU A 481 -12.40 3.43 2.21
N GLU A 482 -12.92 3.07 3.37
CA GLU A 482 -13.80 3.93 4.17
C GLU A 482 -13.10 5.26 4.53
N ARG A 483 -11.79 5.20 4.79
CA ARG A 483 -10.97 6.40 5.02
C ARG A 483 -10.94 7.32 3.80
N VAL A 484 -10.76 6.76 2.60
CA VAL A 484 -10.79 7.53 1.34
C VAL A 484 -12.16 8.16 1.13
N GLU A 485 -13.25 7.44 1.41
CA GLU A 485 -14.61 7.95 1.31
C GLU A 485 -14.88 9.08 2.31
N ILE A 486 -14.46 8.94 3.56
CA ILE A 486 -14.61 9.99 4.58
C ILE A 486 -13.87 11.26 4.13
N LEU A 487 -12.64 11.14 3.64
CA LEU A 487 -11.88 12.30 3.16
C LEU A 487 -12.51 12.95 1.92
N ARG A 488 -13.04 12.13 1.02
CA ARG A 488 -13.80 12.62 -0.13
C ARG A 488 -15.07 13.37 0.31
N GLY A 489 -15.83 12.82 1.27
CA GLY A 489 -17.02 13.45 1.83
C GLY A 489 -16.72 14.81 2.46
N LEU A 490 -15.60 14.95 3.21
CA LEU A 490 -15.13 16.24 3.73
C LEU A 490 -14.88 17.25 2.61
N ARG A 491 -14.17 16.85 1.55
CA ARG A 491 -13.85 17.71 0.41
C ARG A 491 -15.07 18.11 -0.41
N LEU A 492 -16.04 17.19 -0.56
CA LEU A 492 -17.31 17.47 -1.27
C LEU A 492 -18.30 18.29 -0.42
N GLY A 493 -18.03 18.43 0.89
CA GLY A 493 -18.91 19.15 1.82
C GLY A 493 -20.12 18.36 2.31
N GLU A 494 -20.03 17.04 2.30
CA GLU A 494 -21.06 16.18 2.90
C GLU A 494 -21.12 16.39 4.43
N PHE A 495 -19.98 16.71 5.01
CA PHE A 495 -19.84 17.14 6.41
C PHE A 495 -18.73 18.21 6.54
N ASP A 496 -18.72 18.92 7.67
CA ASP A 496 -17.93 20.14 7.85
C ASP A 496 -16.72 19.95 8.79
N VAL A 497 -16.81 19.00 9.73
CA VAL A 497 -15.80 18.77 10.76
C VAL A 497 -15.32 17.33 10.71
N LEU A 498 -14.00 17.15 10.71
CA LEU A 498 -13.37 15.84 10.83
C LEU A 498 -12.55 15.78 12.11
N ILE A 499 -12.87 14.82 12.97
CA ILE A 499 -12.18 14.59 14.25
C ILE A 499 -11.31 13.35 14.15
N GLY A 500 -10.11 13.39 14.73
CA GLY A 500 -9.28 12.20 14.81
C GLY A 500 -8.08 12.28 15.73
N ILE A 501 -7.44 11.13 15.95
CA ILE A 501 -6.30 11.02 16.86
C ILE A 501 -4.99 11.27 16.14
N ASN A 502 -4.78 10.62 15.01
CA ASN A 502 -3.50 10.57 14.27
C ASN A 502 -3.71 10.74 12.77
N LEU A 503 -4.78 11.41 12.41
CA LEU A 503 -5.35 11.46 11.07
C LEU A 503 -4.48 12.06 10.00
N LEU A 504 -3.58 12.91 10.42
CA LEU A 504 -3.07 13.98 9.60
C LEU A 504 -1.63 13.74 9.20
N ARG A 505 -1.09 12.56 9.52
CA ARG A 505 0.30 12.20 9.19
C ARG A 505 0.52 11.85 7.73
N GLU A 506 -0.51 11.47 7.00
CA GLU A 506 -0.34 10.88 5.67
C GLU A 506 -0.86 11.83 4.59
N GLY A 507 0.03 12.50 3.88
CA GLY A 507 -0.08 13.09 2.54
C GLY A 507 -1.41 13.66 2.02
N LEU A 508 -2.35 14.03 2.91
CA LEU A 508 -3.67 14.50 2.51
C LEU A 508 -3.60 15.94 1.99
N ASP A 509 -4.09 16.14 0.78
CA ASP A 509 -4.27 17.44 0.17
C ASP A 509 -5.71 17.92 0.38
N LEU A 510 -5.91 18.79 1.39
CA LEU A 510 -7.22 19.29 1.82
C LEU A 510 -7.27 20.82 1.75
N PRO A 511 -7.31 21.42 0.56
CA PRO A 511 -7.35 22.87 0.41
C PRO A 511 -8.61 23.53 0.98
N GLU A 512 -9.66 22.74 1.23
CA GLU A 512 -10.93 23.19 1.80
C GLU A 512 -10.84 23.44 3.32
N VAL A 513 -9.77 22.97 3.97
CA VAL A 513 -9.57 23.12 5.43
C VAL A 513 -8.89 24.45 5.74
N SER A 514 -9.56 25.31 6.50
CA SER A 514 -9.00 26.58 6.96
C SER A 514 -8.73 26.60 8.48
N LEU A 515 -9.35 25.71 9.27
CA LEU A 515 -9.08 25.61 10.71
C LEU A 515 -8.57 24.22 11.10
N VAL A 516 -7.45 24.21 11.81
CA VAL A 516 -6.94 23.02 12.51
C VAL A 516 -6.94 23.32 14.00
N ALA A 517 -7.67 22.51 14.77
CA ALA A 517 -7.72 22.61 16.23
C ALA A 517 -6.98 21.41 16.88
N ILE A 518 -6.08 21.69 17.78
CA ILE A 518 -5.28 20.70 18.48
C ILE A 518 -5.66 20.77 19.97
N LEU A 519 -6.44 19.80 20.42
CA LEU A 519 -6.85 19.72 21.83
C LEU A 519 -5.72 19.12 22.68
N ASP A 520 -5.58 19.59 23.92
CA ASP A 520 -4.55 19.13 24.87
C ASP A 520 -3.15 19.12 24.21
N ALA A 521 -2.74 20.23 23.62
CA ALA A 521 -1.50 20.34 22.87
C ALA A 521 -0.25 20.26 23.76
N ASP A 522 -0.39 20.54 25.06
CA ASP A 522 0.66 20.48 26.10
C ASP A 522 0.88 19.07 26.68
N LYS A 523 0.07 18.10 26.32
CA LYS A 523 0.25 16.71 26.79
C LYS A 523 1.34 16.04 25.96
N GLU A 524 2.59 16.19 26.39
CA GLU A 524 3.74 15.64 25.69
C GLU A 524 3.62 14.14 25.43
N GLY A 525 4.08 13.73 24.25
CA GLY A 525 4.05 12.37 23.79
C GLY A 525 4.18 12.27 22.27
N PHE A 526 4.14 11.06 21.73
CA PHE A 526 4.30 10.79 20.30
C PHE A 526 3.33 11.58 19.40
N LEU A 527 2.09 11.86 19.86
CA LEU A 527 1.08 12.62 19.12
C LEU A 527 1.23 14.14 19.21
N ARG A 528 2.07 14.63 20.12
CA ARG A 528 2.33 16.04 20.37
C ARG A 528 3.82 16.39 20.29
N SER A 529 4.60 15.52 19.63
CA SER A 529 5.99 15.80 19.29
C SER A 529 6.05 16.94 18.24
N GLU A 530 7.15 17.65 18.19
CA GLU A 530 7.41 18.71 17.19
C GLU A 530 7.04 18.26 15.75
N ARG A 531 7.49 17.07 15.34
CA ARG A 531 7.18 16.52 14.01
C ARG A 531 5.68 16.32 13.79
N SER A 532 4.98 15.79 14.79
CA SER A 532 3.54 15.56 14.73
C SER A 532 2.76 16.88 14.63
N LEU A 533 3.18 17.88 15.41
CA LEU A 533 2.57 19.21 15.40
C LEU A 533 2.79 19.91 14.05
N ILE A 534 4.03 19.95 13.53
CA ILE A 534 4.35 20.56 12.22
C ILE A 534 3.52 19.91 11.09
N GLN A 535 3.36 18.62 11.09
CA GLN A 535 2.56 17.93 10.08
C GLN A 535 1.07 18.25 10.17
N THR A 536 0.56 18.31 11.39
CA THR A 536 -0.85 18.65 11.66
C THR A 536 -1.15 20.09 11.22
N ILE A 537 -0.29 21.04 11.60
CA ILE A 537 -0.36 22.44 11.24
C ILE A 537 -0.31 22.62 9.70
N GLY A 538 0.57 21.87 9.05
CA GLY A 538 0.72 21.91 7.59
C GLY A 538 -0.53 21.56 6.80
N ARG A 539 -1.57 20.99 7.42
CA ARG A 539 -2.86 20.71 6.78
C ARG A 539 -3.66 22.00 6.50
N ALA A 540 -3.53 23.03 7.36
CA ALA A 540 -4.12 24.34 7.11
C ALA A 540 -3.32 25.20 6.12
N ALA A 541 -2.08 24.83 5.80
CA ALA A 541 -1.20 25.60 4.92
C ALA A 541 -1.57 25.57 3.41
N ARG A 542 -2.66 24.87 3.07
CA ARG A 542 -3.22 24.80 1.70
C ARG A 542 -4.35 25.79 1.46
N ASN A 543 -4.79 26.47 2.49
CA ASN A 543 -5.86 27.46 2.45
C ASN A 543 -5.26 28.85 2.74
N ASP A 544 -5.67 29.87 2.00
CA ASP A 544 -5.21 31.25 2.18
C ASP A 544 -5.69 31.88 3.49
N ARG A 545 -6.75 31.31 4.10
CA ARG A 545 -7.30 31.65 5.42
C ARG A 545 -6.87 30.67 6.51
N GLY A 546 -5.84 29.87 6.23
CA GLY A 546 -5.38 28.82 7.13
C GLY A 546 -4.96 29.34 8.50
N ARG A 547 -5.52 28.77 9.58
CA ARG A 547 -5.19 29.08 10.98
C ARG A 547 -5.19 27.82 11.83
N VAL A 548 -4.45 27.86 12.93
CA VAL A 548 -4.32 26.77 13.88
C VAL A 548 -4.56 27.27 15.28
N ILE A 549 -5.37 26.55 16.05
CA ILE A 549 -5.57 26.78 17.48
C ILE A 549 -5.00 25.59 18.24
N MET A 550 -4.06 25.86 19.15
CA MET A 550 -3.53 24.92 20.11
C MET A 550 -4.14 25.19 21.48
N TYR A 551 -4.89 24.25 22.00
CA TYR A 551 -5.42 24.35 23.37
C TYR A 551 -4.41 23.74 24.34
N ALA A 552 -3.85 24.58 25.22
CA ALA A 552 -2.79 24.21 26.13
C ALA A 552 -2.79 25.15 27.38
N ASP A 553 -2.49 24.61 28.54
CA ASP A 553 -2.31 25.41 29.76
C ASP A 553 -0.87 25.90 29.93
N GLY A 554 0.06 25.35 29.18
CA GLY A 554 1.46 25.75 29.10
C GLY A 554 2.09 25.44 27.74
N ILE A 555 3.12 26.19 27.37
CA ILE A 555 3.87 25.94 26.14
C ILE A 555 4.98 24.94 26.44
N THR A 556 4.95 23.78 25.77
CA THR A 556 6.00 22.76 25.84
C THR A 556 7.14 23.07 24.90
N GLU A 557 8.29 22.40 25.07
CA GLU A 557 9.45 22.55 24.16
C GLU A 557 9.07 22.17 22.71
N SER A 558 8.28 21.12 22.51
CA SER A 558 7.77 20.70 21.20
C SER A 558 6.87 21.76 20.57
N MET A 559 6.03 22.42 21.34
CA MET A 559 5.17 23.52 20.86
C MET A 559 6.01 24.75 20.51
N GLU A 560 6.95 25.16 21.34
CA GLU A 560 7.83 26.31 21.11
C GLU A 560 8.60 26.17 19.80
N LYS A 561 9.31 25.04 19.62
CA LYS A 561 10.04 24.73 18.38
C LYS A 561 9.13 24.76 17.16
N THR A 562 7.92 24.22 17.28
CA THR A 562 6.94 24.19 16.19
C THR A 562 6.46 25.59 15.82
N ILE A 563 6.15 26.41 16.80
CA ILE A 563 5.70 27.81 16.61
C ILE A 563 6.80 28.63 15.94
N ASP A 564 8.03 28.53 16.43
CA ASP A 564 9.17 29.28 15.92
C ASP A 564 9.50 28.89 14.48
N GLU A 565 9.52 27.57 14.18
CA GLU A 565 9.76 27.11 12.81
C GLU A 565 8.64 27.51 11.84
N THR A 566 7.39 27.43 12.26
CA THR A 566 6.24 27.87 11.46
C THR A 566 6.32 29.38 11.17
N ARG A 567 6.71 30.17 12.18
CA ARG A 567 6.92 31.63 12.05
C ARG A 567 8.06 31.92 11.08
N ARG A 568 9.21 31.28 11.22
CA ARG A 568 10.35 31.42 10.30
C ARG A 568 9.94 31.16 8.85
N ARG A 569 9.23 30.07 8.60
CA ARG A 569 8.75 29.72 7.25
C ARG A 569 7.76 30.74 6.71
N ARG A 570 6.85 31.20 7.54
CA ARG A 570 5.85 32.21 7.17
C ARG A 570 6.51 33.54 6.78
N GLU A 571 7.45 34.04 7.58
CA GLU A 571 8.20 35.27 7.30
C GLU A 571 9.00 35.18 6.00
N ARG A 572 9.68 34.05 5.76
CA ARG A 572 10.41 33.80 4.52
C ARG A 572 9.48 33.79 3.30
N GLN A 573 8.30 33.18 3.41
CA GLN A 573 7.31 33.18 2.33
C GLN A 573 6.74 34.59 2.08
N ILE A 574 6.47 35.36 3.13
CA ILE A 574 5.99 36.75 2.99
C ILE A 574 7.03 37.60 2.26
N ALA A 575 8.30 37.53 2.65
CA ALA A 575 9.38 38.24 1.99
C ALA A 575 9.47 37.92 0.50
N TYR A 576 9.43 36.60 0.17
CA TYR A 576 9.42 36.12 -1.21
C TYR A 576 8.21 36.64 -2.01
N ASN A 577 7.01 36.60 -1.42
CA ASN A 577 5.79 37.07 -2.07
C ASN A 577 5.86 38.58 -2.38
N LEU A 578 6.38 39.39 -1.45
CA LEU A 578 6.55 40.82 -1.63
C LEU A 578 7.56 41.14 -2.75
N GLU A 579 8.71 40.46 -2.76
CA GLU A 579 9.75 40.61 -3.77
C GLU A 579 9.25 40.29 -5.18
N HIS A 580 8.41 39.23 -5.32
CA HIS A 580 7.94 38.75 -6.62
C HIS A 580 6.52 39.20 -6.97
N GLY A 581 5.87 40.03 -6.13
CA GLY A 581 4.50 40.50 -6.36
C GLY A 581 3.44 39.39 -6.39
N ILE A 582 3.65 38.33 -5.61
CA ILE A 582 2.75 37.14 -5.56
C ILE A 582 1.66 37.36 -4.52
N THR A 583 0.40 37.20 -4.93
CA THR A 583 -0.74 37.16 -4.03
C THR A 583 -1.09 35.69 -3.70
N PRO A 584 -1.10 35.32 -2.41
CA PRO A 584 -1.50 33.94 -2.01
C PRO A 584 -2.87 33.58 -2.57
N LYS A 585 -2.99 32.39 -3.15
CA LYS A 585 -4.26 31.87 -3.66
C LYS A 585 -4.41 30.40 -3.33
N THR A 586 -5.55 30.05 -2.73
CA THR A 586 -5.94 28.65 -2.55
C THR A 586 -6.17 27.99 -3.91
N VAL A 587 -5.48 26.89 -4.16
CA VAL A 587 -5.66 26.10 -5.38
C VAL A 587 -6.69 25.00 -5.09
N GLY A 588 -7.97 25.31 -5.27
CA GLY A 588 -9.06 24.36 -5.20
C GLY A 588 -9.11 23.48 -6.46
N LYS A 589 -9.40 22.21 -6.30
CA LYS A 589 -9.75 21.32 -7.42
C LYS A 589 -11.27 21.33 -7.63
N SER A 590 -11.71 21.25 -8.89
CA SER A 590 -13.14 21.12 -9.17
C SER A 590 -13.71 19.83 -8.57
N LYS A 591 -15.02 19.78 -8.34
CA LYS A 591 -15.67 18.57 -7.81
C LYS A 591 -15.47 17.36 -8.73
N GLU A 592 -15.46 17.60 -10.03
CA GLU A 592 -15.19 16.59 -11.06
C GLU A 592 -13.76 16.04 -10.94
N ALA A 593 -12.77 16.91 -10.76
CA ALA A 593 -11.37 16.51 -10.56
C ALA A 593 -11.14 15.75 -9.25
N ILE A 594 -11.90 16.08 -8.19
CA ILE A 594 -11.87 15.34 -6.92
C ILE A 594 -12.43 13.92 -7.12
N ILE A 595 -13.54 13.80 -7.85
CA ILE A 595 -14.19 12.52 -8.17
C ILE A 595 -13.27 11.68 -9.07
N GLU A 596 -12.65 12.28 -10.09
CA GLU A 596 -11.76 11.60 -11.00
C GLU A 596 -10.48 11.11 -10.31
N GLN A 597 -9.88 11.93 -9.46
CA GLN A 597 -8.72 11.54 -8.66
C GLN A 597 -9.04 10.38 -7.70
N THR A 598 -10.25 10.37 -7.12
CA THR A 598 -10.72 9.28 -6.27
C THR A 598 -11.04 8.03 -7.11
N SER A 599 -11.54 8.18 -8.33
CA SER A 599 -11.80 7.06 -9.24
C SER A 599 -10.50 6.41 -9.75
N MET A 600 -9.39 7.16 -9.87
CA MET A 600 -8.07 6.57 -10.13
C MET A 600 -7.56 5.73 -8.95
N LEU A 601 -7.89 6.11 -7.72
CA LEU A 601 -7.67 5.27 -6.54
C LEU A 601 -8.59 4.03 -6.53
N ASN A 602 -9.79 4.14 -7.10
CA ASN A 602 -10.75 3.04 -7.28
C ASN A 602 -10.44 2.13 -8.49
N PHE A 603 -9.45 2.41 -9.33
CA PHE A 603 -8.98 1.44 -10.34
C PHE A 603 -8.41 0.17 -9.72
N ALA A 604 -7.98 0.24 -8.45
CA ALA A 604 -7.67 -0.95 -7.67
C ALA A 604 -8.91 -1.74 -7.22
N ASP A 605 -10.14 -1.15 -7.25
CA ASP A 605 -11.34 -1.68 -6.58
C ASP A 605 -12.59 -1.76 -7.49
N LYS A 606 -12.48 -1.52 -8.80
CA LYS A 606 -13.64 -1.59 -9.72
C LYS A 606 -14.34 -2.94 -9.79
N ASN A 607 -13.75 -4.01 -9.27
CA ASN A 607 -14.40 -5.31 -9.18
C ASN A 607 -15.26 -5.50 -7.92
N GLU A 608 -15.12 -4.67 -6.88
CA GLU A 608 -16.02 -4.70 -5.72
C GLU A 608 -17.30 -3.88 -5.92
N SER A 609 -17.30 -2.84 -6.77
CA SER A 609 -18.53 -2.08 -7.07
C SER A 609 -19.56 -2.85 -7.93
N ALA A 610 -19.20 -4.00 -8.52
CA ALA A 610 -20.14 -4.91 -9.16
C ALA A 610 -20.69 -5.98 -8.19
N LYS A 611 -20.12 -6.08 -6.99
CA LYS A 611 -20.61 -6.83 -5.83
C LYS A 611 -20.32 -6.02 -4.56
N ALA A 612 -20.76 -4.76 -4.54
CA ALA A 612 -21.30 -4.25 -3.31
C ALA A 612 -22.48 -5.20 -3.02
N TYR A 613 -22.18 -6.26 -2.31
CA TYR A 613 -23.13 -6.73 -1.35
C TYR A 613 -23.48 -5.47 -0.58
N VAL A 614 -24.62 -4.90 -0.90
CA VAL A 614 -25.44 -4.29 0.10
C VAL A 614 -25.55 -5.44 1.09
N GLU A 615 -24.69 -5.45 2.13
CA GLU A 615 -25.15 -5.91 3.41
C GLU A 615 -26.41 -5.08 3.58
N VAL A 616 -27.54 -5.64 3.16
CA VAL A 616 -28.74 -5.46 3.89
C VAL A 616 -28.24 -5.64 5.29
N ASP A 617 -28.30 -4.59 6.11
CA ASP A 617 -28.37 -4.73 7.54
C ASP A 617 -29.50 -5.73 7.77
N GLU A 618 -29.21 -7.01 7.58
CA GLU A 618 -29.97 -8.07 8.20
C GLU A 618 -29.65 -7.85 9.67
N VAL A 619 -30.55 -7.09 10.25
CA VAL A 619 -30.67 -6.80 11.67
C VAL A 619 -30.32 -8.09 12.37
N SER A 620 -29.16 -8.16 13.01
CA SER A 620 -28.82 -9.25 13.92
C SER A 620 -30.07 -9.44 14.80
N LEU A 621 -30.61 -10.65 14.92
CA LEU A 621 -31.75 -10.91 15.78
C LEU A 621 -31.52 -10.32 17.18
N ALA A 622 -30.28 -10.24 17.64
CA ALA A 622 -29.88 -9.59 18.87
C ALA A 622 -29.98 -8.04 18.85
N ALA A 623 -30.00 -7.42 17.67
CA ALA A 623 -30.17 -5.97 17.50
C ALA A 623 -31.64 -5.60 17.16
N ASP A 624 -32.51 -6.60 16.93
CA ASP A 624 -33.93 -6.37 16.73
C ASP A 624 -34.53 -5.73 18.00
N PRO A 625 -35.21 -4.57 17.89
CA PRO A 625 -35.93 -3.99 19.01
C PRO A 625 -36.92 -4.98 19.68
N VAL A 626 -37.42 -5.96 18.97
CA VAL A 626 -38.29 -7.02 19.51
C VAL A 626 -37.58 -7.87 20.59
N VAL A 627 -36.27 -8.14 20.45
CA VAL A 627 -35.51 -8.89 21.46
C VAL A 627 -35.43 -8.16 22.80
N GLN A 628 -35.43 -6.82 22.79
CA GLN A 628 -35.45 -6.01 23.99
C GLN A 628 -36.77 -6.09 24.77
N TYR A 629 -37.86 -6.52 24.14
CA TYR A 629 -39.20 -6.66 24.75
C TYR A 629 -39.62 -8.11 24.99
N MET A 630 -38.80 -9.10 24.59
CA MET A 630 -39.08 -10.53 24.82
C MET A 630 -39.15 -10.85 26.32
N SER A 631 -40.10 -11.70 26.69
CA SER A 631 -40.15 -12.28 28.04
C SER A 631 -39.03 -13.32 28.26
N LYS A 632 -38.66 -13.59 29.51
CA LYS A 632 -37.63 -14.57 29.86
C LYS A 632 -37.79 -15.94 29.15
N PRO A 633 -39.01 -16.54 29.09
CA PRO A 633 -39.23 -17.81 28.38
C PRO A 633 -39.07 -17.71 26.83
N GLU A 634 -39.43 -16.58 26.25
CA GLU A 634 -39.32 -16.35 24.80
C GLU A 634 -37.89 -16.16 24.37
N MET A 635 -37.11 -15.40 25.15
CA MET A 635 -35.67 -15.20 24.91
C MET A 635 -34.88 -16.47 25.07
N GLN A 636 -35.20 -17.32 26.07
CA GLN A 636 -34.59 -18.66 26.22
C GLN A 636 -34.89 -19.56 25.03
N LYS A 637 -36.14 -19.52 24.50
CA LYS A 637 -36.48 -20.27 23.28
C LYS A 637 -35.75 -19.79 22.04
N ALA A 638 -35.51 -18.48 21.91
CA ALA A 638 -34.77 -17.89 20.82
C ALA A 638 -33.29 -18.36 20.86
N ILE A 639 -32.65 -18.30 22.02
CA ILE A 639 -31.29 -18.77 22.25
C ILE A 639 -31.18 -20.28 21.90
N ASP A 640 -32.11 -21.11 22.40
CA ASP A 640 -32.10 -22.55 22.12
C ASP A 640 -32.35 -22.88 20.64
N LYS A 641 -33.13 -22.07 19.94
CA LYS A 641 -33.36 -22.21 18.49
C LYS A 641 -32.09 -21.86 17.71
N THR A 642 -31.47 -20.72 17.98
CA THR A 642 -30.21 -20.29 17.33
C THR A 642 -29.08 -21.29 17.58
N LYS A 643 -29.01 -21.88 18.76
CA LYS A 643 -28.06 -22.95 19.10
C LYS A 643 -28.25 -24.20 18.27
N LYS A 644 -29.50 -24.61 18.01
CA LYS A 644 -29.83 -25.74 17.16
C LYS A 644 -29.50 -25.49 15.68
N GLU A 645 -29.79 -24.26 15.21
CA GLU A 645 -29.48 -23.84 13.83
C GLU A 645 -27.97 -23.74 13.63
N MET A 646 -27.21 -23.23 14.58
CA MET A 646 -25.75 -23.23 14.58
C MET A 646 -25.16 -24.64 14.48
N ALA A 647 -25.68 -25.59 15.31
CA ALA A 647 -25.22 -26.97 15.29
C ALA A 647 -25.58 -27.67 13.96
N LYS A 648 -26.68 -27.29 13.31
CA LYS A 648 -27.07 -27.79 12.00
C LYS A 648 -26.13 -27.25 10.92
N ALA A 649 -25.87 -25.93 10.87
CA ALA A 649 -24.94 -25.30 9.95
C ALA A 649 -23.52 -25.91 10.07
N ALA A 650 -23.06 -26.16 11.29
CA ALA A 650 -21.77 -26.81 11.52
C ALA A 650 -21.72 -28.26 10.97
N LYS A 651 -22.83 -29.02 11.05
CA LYS A 651 -22.92 -30.34 10.44
C LYS A 651 -22.96 -30.33 8.91
N GLU A 652 -23.55 -29.29 8.34
CA GLU A 652 -23.62 -29.04 6.89
C GLU A 652 -22.34 -28.40 6.34
N MET A 653 -21.30 -28.25 7.18
CA MET A 653 -20.01 -27.60 6.88
C MET A 653 -20.12 -26.13 6.41
N ASP A 654 -21.23 -25.48 6.69
CA ASP A 654 -21.38 -24.03 6.51
C ASP A 654 -20.82 -23.28 7.73
N PHE A 655 -19.50 -23.15 7.76
CA PHE A 655 -18.79 -22.56 8.89
C PHE A 655 -19.02 -21.03 9.01
N LEU A 656 -19.35 -20.36 7.91
CA LEU A 656 -19.69 -18.92 7.93
C LEU A 656 -21.03 -18.69 8.64
N LEU A 657 -22.04 -19.45 8.26
CA LEU A 657 -23.35 -19.40 8.90
C LEU A 657 -23.27 -19.85 10.37
N ALA A 658 -22.49 -20.91 10.66
CA ALA A 658 -22.30 -21.39 12.02
C ALA A 658 -21.61 -20.37 12.93
N ALA A 659 -20.59 -19.65 12.42
CA ALA A 659 -19.90 -18.58 13.16
C ALA A 659 -20.84 -17.40 13.44
N ARG A 660 -21.65 -16.98 12.46
CA ARG A 660 -22.64 -15.91 12.59
C ARG A 660 -23.69 -16.26 13.65
N LEU A 661 -24.27 -17.45 13.56
CA LEU A 661 -25.28 -17.90 14.54
C LEU A 661 -24.71 -18.04 15.95
N ARG A 662 -23.42 -18.38 16.07
CA ARG A 662 -22.72 -18.39 17.37
C ARG A 662 -22.63 -16.99 17.97
N ASP A 663 -22.25 -15.99 17.16
CA ASP A 663 -22.08 -14.61 17.61
C ASP A 663 -23.44 -13.99 17.98
N GLU A 664 -24.52 -14.33 17.25
CA GLU A 664 -25.90 -13.98 17.60
C GLU A 664 -26.34 -14.63 18.90
N MET A 665 -26.04 -15.88 19.11
CA MET A 665 -26.35 -16.61 20.35
C MET A 665 -25.69 -15.95 21.56
N PHE A 666 -24.38 -15.66 21.48
CA PHE A 666 -23.67 -14.98 22.55
C PHE A 666 -24.19 -13.57 22.84
N ALA A 667 -24.59 -12.82 21.82
CA ALA A 667 -25.20 -11.51 22.01
C ALA A 667 -26.54 -11.60 22.74
N MET A 668 -27.39 -12.59 22.40
CA MET A 668 -28.66 -12.84 23.08
C MET A 668 -28.46 -13.37 24.52
N GLU A 669 -27.48 -14.25 24.77
CA GLU A 669 -27.13 -14.71 26.11
C GLU A 669 -26.68 -13.57 27.01
N LYS A 670 -25.86 -12.65 26.48
CA LYS A 670 -25.43 -11.45 27.21
C LYS A 670 -26.60 -10.56 27.60
N ILE A 671 -27.53 -10.29 26.69
CA ILE A 671 -28.75 -9.51 26.97
C ILE A 671 -29.63 -10.25 27.99
N PHE A 672 -29.73 -11.57 27.92
CA PHE A 672 -30.46 -12.40 28.86
C PHE A 672 -29.88 -12.30 30.25
N GLU A 673 -28.55 -12.40 30.42
CA GLU A 673 -27.88 -12.23 31.72
C GLU A 673 -28.06 -10.84 32.27
N GLU A 674 -27.89 -9.79 31.47
CA GLU A 674 -28.05 -8.39 31.90
C GLU A 674 -29.50 -8.08 32.38
N ARG A 675 -30.53 -8.73 31.82
CA ARG A 675 -31.93 -8.44 32.12
C ARG A 675 -32.55 -9.36 33.18
N PHE A 676 -32.13 -10.61 33.27
CA PHE A 676 -32.84 -11.63 34.04
C PHE A 676 -31.98 -12.32 35.14
N SER A 677 -30.68 -11.94 35.30
CA SER A 677 -29.78 -12.44 36.32
C SER A 677 -29.67 -11.50 37.54
N LYS A 678 -30.63 -10.59 37.71
CA LYS A 678 -30.78 -9.79 38.95
C LYS A 678 -31.86 -10.36 39.83
#